data_af143f91f142d62638a05b3c7ae071dd
#
_entry.id   af143f91f142d62638a05b3c7ae071dd
#
_cell.length_a   1.000
_cell.length_b   1.000
_cell.length_c   1.000
_cell.angle_alpha   90.00
_cell.angle_beta   90.00
_cell.angle_gamma   90.00
#
_symmetry.space_group_name_H-M   'P 1'
#
loop_
_entity.id
_entity.type
_entity.pdbx_description
1 polymer ?
#
loop_
_entity_poly.entity_id
_entity_poly.type
_entity_poly.pdbx_seq_one_letter_code
_entity_poly.pdbx_strand_id
1 'polypeptide(L)'
;MRHILLSFLLLLFGGTLAAHAQSDATHPPADELSIRWGVETNRVDDGNRFRSSFTIANHGDVALGTTHWTLYFNFSRQIDPASVTAPVRITRLNGDFYRLEPDADLPPIEPGDQLRVTVEAPGSVIKRIDAPAGFYVVFKDAEGRARPPAVVSDVTVEPFTRPAQTSRGPGDTWPVPTPATRYADHRSLTARPPDAAGRIVPTPDSIHRRPGAFALRADATIRYEAGLAAEARQLAAGLAAALGRRPRTTRTDSAAAITLRRAEAPRPAVDTASAEAYRLTVDPETGITITGATDAGVFYGGQSLEAWLPVAAYRAPSSPVDVPAVQVLDAPRFDHRGLHLDVARNMQSVAAVKRLLDIMAFYKLNTFHFHLTDDEGWRLAVEGLPELTRVGGRRGHTLDEQAHLMPSYGSGPNPSPEASRGSGWYSRADYLDILRYAKARHITVMPEIDVPGHARAAIQAMEARTRRLRVAGDTAAARAYRLRDPADTSDYESVQGWDDNVMNVCRPSTYRFLSTVVDELRGLHEAAGAPLPAVHVGGDEVPEGAWAGSPICDDYIARTEGVDGADDLFGHFLGRFQDTLATRGIAMAGWEEVGLEEADHRSATTAPNEALVDDDVQPYVWSNIWGGGTEDRAYRLANAGYDVVMSQATNFYFDMAYSKHPREDGYYWAGFVDTKAPFAFVPFDLYKSADRTRMGHPIDPDTAFADQVRLADTARNNIRGLQGQLWGETLRKPDRMEYMAVPRLLSLAERAWAPRPGWATLDDSGALRARRAEAWTAFANRLGHRELPRLSIRHPDWSYRLPPPGATVEAGTLRANVALPGLAVRYTTDGTRPTATSPRYTAPVPVPKGATVRLRTFDTLGRGGRTVTVPTSP
;
A
#
# COMPACT_ATOMS: atom_id res chain seq x y z
N MET A 1 18.21 0.63 -69.11
CA MET A 1 17.98 -0.40 -70.17
C MET A 1 17.08 -1.45 -69.54
N ARG A 2 15.81 -1.35 -69.96
CA ARG A 2 15.09 -2.30 -70.75
C ARG A 2 14.96 -3.70 -70.13
N HIS A 3 13.87 -4.15 -69.77
CA HIS A 3 12.55 -4.57 -70.33
C HIS A 3 12.24 -5.96 -69.80
N ILE A 4 11.11 -6.55 -69.63
CA ILE A 4 9.75 -6.43 -70.09
C ILE A 4 8.84 -7.30 -69.21
N LEU A 5 7.60 -6.90 -69.13
CA LEU A 5 6.40 -7.61 -68.63
C LEU A 5 6.27 -9.02 -69.21
N LEU A 6 5.62 -9.92 -68.42
CA LEU A 6 4.57 -10.80 -69.03
C LEU A 6 3.54 -11.16 -67.93
N SER A 7 2.31 -10.70 -68.15
CA SER A 7 1.10 -11.12 -67.46
C SER A 7 0.66 -12.50 -67.99
N PHE A 8 0.21 -13.38 -67.05
CA PHE A 8 -0.68 -14.50 -67.37
C PHE A 8 -1.82 -14.56 -66.36
N LEU A 9 -2.99 -14.24 -66.93
CA LEU A 9 -4.29 -14.39 -66.28
C LEU A 9 -4.68 -15.88 -66.36
N LEU A 10 -4.94 -16.52 -65.26
CA LEU A 10 -5.64 -17.79 -65.17
C LEU A 10 -6.76 -17.69 -64.17
N LEU A 11 -7.96 -17.46 -64.67
CA LEU A 11 -9.21 -17.68 -63.90
C LEU A 11 -9.37 -19.18 -63.71
N LEU A 12 -9.39 -19.58 -62.48
CA LEU A 12 -9.93 -20.86 -62.04
C LEU A 12 -10.95 -20.62 -60.92
N PHE A 13 -12.18 -20.93 -61.26
CA PHE A 13 -13.28 -21.06 -60.29
C PHE A 13 -12.90 -22.11 -59.24
N GLY A 14 -12.61 -21.64 -58.04
CA GLY A 14 -12.48 -22.46 -56.84
C GLY A 14 -13.58 -22.06 -55.87
N GLY A 15 -14.63 -22.86 -55.84
CA GLY A 15 -15.66 -22.72 -54.82
C GLY A 15 -15.01 -22.81 -53.40
N THR A 16 -15.14 -21.77 -52.63
CA THR A 16 -14.87 -21.79 -51.19
C THR A 16 -15.93 -22.68 -50.56
N LEU A 17 -15.59 -23.95 -50.35
CA LEU A 17 -16.19 -24.72 -49.26
C LEU A 17 -15.74 -24.03 -47.99
N ALA A 18 -16.61 -23.17 -47.42
CA ALA A 18 -16.55 -22.83 -46.03
C ALA A 18 -16.77 -24.14 -45.26
N ALA A 19 -15.67 -24.77 -44.85
CA ALA A 19 -15.73 -25.78 -43.82
C ALA A 19 -16.27 -25.07 -42.57
N HIS A 20 -17.56 -25.17 -42.37
CA HIS A 20 -18.09 -25.02 -41.01
C HIS A 20 -17.39 -26.14 -40.20
N ALA A 21 -16.35 -25.74 -39.47
CA ALA A 21 -15.94 -26.49 -38.32
C ALA A 21 -17.18 -26.48 -37.42
N GLN A 22 -17.97 -27.56 -37.44
CA GLN A 22 -18.90 -27.86 -36.38
C GLN A 22 -18.05 -27.87 -35.12
N SER A 23 -18.20 -26.83 -34.32
CA SER A 23 -17.65 -26.84 -32.98
C SER A 23 -18.38 -27.97 -32.22
N ASP A 24 -17.67 -29.02 -31.88
CA ASP A 24 -18.10 -29.95 -30.81
C ASP A 24 -18.11 -29.19 -29.46
N ALA A 25 -18.85 -28.10 -29.39
CA ALA A 25 -19.01 -27.33 -28.18
C ALA A 25 -20.04 -28.01 -27.31
N THR A 26 -19.54 -28.87 -26.45
CA THR A 26 -20.37 -29.49 -25.39
C THR A 26 -20.69 -28.50 -24.26
N HIS A 27 -20.15 -27.29 -24.31
CA HIS A 27 -20.34 -26.20 -23.33
C HIS A 27 -20.29 -24.84 -24.00
N PRO A 28 -20.99 -23.82 -23.46
CA PRO A 28 -20.86 -22.44 -23.96
C PRO A 28 -19.44 -21.91 -23.75
N PRO A 29 -18.97 -21.02 -24.61
CA PRO A 29 -17.72 -20.25 -24.39
C PRO A 29 -17.78 -19.48 -23.05
N ALA A 30 -16.65 -19.30 -22.39
CA ALA A 30 -16.60 -18.64 -21.07
C ALA A 30 -16.99 -17.14 -21.12
N ASP A 31 -16.84 -16.48 -22.28
CA ASP A 31 -17.29 -15.10 -22.52
C ASP A 31 -18.79 -14.96 -22.74
N GLU A 32 -19.50 -16.08 -22.93
CA GLU A 32 -20.96 -16.16 -22.92
C GLU A 32 -21.54 -16.48 -21.52
N LEU A 33 -20.68 -16.67 -20.52
CA LEU A 33 -21.08 -16.78 -19.13
C LEU A 33 -20.94 -15.44 -18.41
N SER A 34 -21.87 -15.13 -17.54
CA SER A 34 -21.73 -14.01 -16.60
C SER A 34 -21.86 -14.45 -15.16
N ILE A 35 -21.15 -13.75 -14.27
CA ILE A 35 -21.24 -13.96 -12.83
C ILE A 35 -21.69 -12.68 -12.14
N ARG A 36 -22.78 -12.77 -11.39
CA ARG A 36 -23.22 -11.71 -10.51
C ARG A 36 -23.06 -12.17 -9.07
N TRP A 37 -22.37 -11.36 -8.27
CA TRP A 37 -22.22 -11.64 -6.85
C TRP A 37 -22.77 -10.49 -6.02
N GLY A 38 -23.45 -10.82 -4.89
CA GLY A 38 -23.99 -9.82 -3.99
C GLY A 38 -24.09 -10.30 -2.55
N VAL A 39 -23.86 -9.38 -1.61
CA VAL A 39 -24.13 -9.61 -0.18
C VAL A 39 -25.62 -9.52 0.06
N GLU A 40 -26.21 -10.57 0.65
CA GLU A 40 -27.61 -10.52 1.08
C GLU A 40 -27.73 -9.83 2.44
N THR A 41 -26.91 -10.24 3.40
CA THR A 41 -26.87 -9.66 4.75
C THR A 41 -25.55 -10.00 5.44
N ASN A 42 -25.07 -9.09 6.30
CA ASN A 42 -24.00 -9.34 7.27
C ASN A 42 -24.55 -9.63 8.68
N ARG A 43 -25.81 -10.04 8.78
CA ARG A 43 -26.50 -10.30 10.04
C ARG A 43 -27.17 -11.67 10.01
N VAL A 44 -26.35 -12.69 9.82
CA VAL A 44 -26.74 -14.09 10.07
C VAL A 44 -26.30 -14.40 11.51
N ASP A 45 -27.09 -15.13 12.26
CA ASP A 45 -26.80 -15.60 13.62
C ASP A 45 -26.22 -14.50 14.54
N ASP A 46 -27.00 -13.42 14.74
CA ASP A 46 -26.63 -12.25 15.55
C ASP A 46 -25.41 -11.44 15.05
N GLY A 47 -24.97 -11.65 13.80
CA GLY A 47 -24.07 -10.75 13.09
C GLY A 47 -22.60 -11.15 13.08
N ASN A 48 -22.24 -12.39 13.39
CA ASN A 48 -20.88 -12.91 13.23
C ASN A 48 -20.65 -13.61 11.89
N ARG A 49 -21.68 -13.71 11.06
CA ARG A 49 -21.63 -14.34 9.75
C ARG A 49 -22.34 -13.46 8.73
N PHE A 50 -21.92 -13.57 7.47
CA PHE A 50 -22.62 -12.96 6.35
C PHE A 50 -23.13 -14.03 5.40
N ARG A 51 -24.20 -13.67 4.66
CA ARG A 51 -24.75 -14.45 3.56
C ARG A 51 -24.58 -13.68 2.26
N SER A 52 -24.08 -14.36 1.23
CA SER A 52 -23.94 -13.81 -0.12
C SER A 52 -24.39 -14.84 -1.15
N SER A 53 -24.61 -14.38 -2.38
CA SER A 53 -25.00 -15.27 -3.46
C SER A 53 -24.19 -15.01 -4.73
N PHE A 54 -23.91 -16.09 -5.44
CA PHE A 54 -23.44 -16.10 -6.82
C PHE A 54 -24.62 -16.40 -7.73
N THR A 55 -24.70 -15.70 -8.85
CA THR A 55 -25.61 -16.04 -9.95
C THR A 55 -24.76 -16.26 -11.18
N ILE A 56 -24.75 -17.49 -11.69
CA ILE A 56 -24.06 -17.88 -12.92
C ILE A 56 -25.11 -17.94 -14.00
N ALA A 57 -25.03 -17.07 -15.01
CA ALA A 57 -25.98 -17.02 -16.12
C ALA A 57 -25.29 -17.48 -17.42
N ASN A 58 -26.06 -18.25 -18.21
CA ASN A 58 -25.65 -18.72 -19.52
C ASN A 58 -26.31 -17.85 -20.60
N HIS A 59 -25.53 -17.07 -21.33
CA HIS A 59 -25.99 -16.21 -22.43
C HIS A 59 -25.70 -16.83 -23.80
N GLY A 60 -25.08 -18.01 -23.82
CA GLY A 60 -24.74 -18.72 -25.07
C GLY A 60 -25.91 -19.47 -25.66
N ASP A 61 -25.65 -20.11 -26.80
CA ASP A 61 -26.63 -20.93 -27.54
C ASP A 61 -26.61 -22.43 -27.15
N VAL A 62 -25.69 -22.81 -26.26
CA VAL A 62 -25.47 -24.19 -25.80
C VAL A 62 -25.66 -24.24 -24.28
N ALA A 63 -26.31 -25.27 -23.77
CA ALA A 63 -26.47 -25.49 -22.32
C ALA A 63 -25.11 -25.71 -21.63
N LEU A 64 -24.93 -25.10 -20.44
CA LEU A 64 -23.83 -25.48 -19.55
C LEU A 64 -24.25 -26.80 -18.84
N GLY A 65 -23.60 -27.87 -19.22
CA GLY A 65 -23.98 -29.24 -18.81
C GLY A 65 -23.81 -29.48 -17.32
N THR A 66 -24.23 -30.68 -16.88
CA THR A 66 -24.20 -31.10 -15.44
C THR A 66 -22.85 -31.59 -14.98
N THR A 67 -21.88 -31.75 -15.88
CA THR A 67 -20.53 -32.28 -15.60
C THR A 67 -19.50 -31.63 -16.52
N HIS A 68 -18.23 -31.95 -16.32
CA HIS A 68 -17.12 -31.55 -17.17
C HIS A 68 -16.78 -30.06 -17.20
N TRP A 69 -17.13 -29.32 -16.15
CA TRP A 69 -16.66 -27.96 -15.89
C TRP A 69 -16.35 -27.74 -14.44
N THR A 70 -15.42 -26.87 -14.16
CA THR A 70 -15.05 -26.40 -12.81
C THR A 70 -14.84 -24.89 -12.86
N LEU A 71 -15.55 -24.14 -12.05
CA LEU A 71 -15.36 -22.69 -11.89
C LEU A 71 -14.37 -22.43 -10.77
N TYR A 72 -13.36 -21.63 -11.02
CA TYR A 72 -12.34 -21.21 -10.06
C TYR A 72 -12.44 -19.72 -9.78
N PHE A 73 -12.13 -19.32 -8.52
CA PHE A 73 -12.12 -17.93 -8.10
C PHE A 73 -11.28 -17.75 -6.82
N ASN A 74 -10.96 -16.50 -6.48
CA ASN A 74 -10.33 -16.12 -5.22
C ASN A 74 -11.33 -15.42 -4.31
N PHE A 75 -11.33 -15.74 -3.02
CA PHE A 75 -12.18 -15.10 -2.02
C PHE A 75 -11.54 -15.15 -0.64
N SER A 76 -11.24 -14.00 -0.04
CA SER A 76 -10.56 -13.89 1.27
C SER A 76 -11.45 -14.23 2.48
N ARG A 77 -12.59 -14.88 2.27
CA ARG A 77 -13.48 -15.34 3.33
C ARG A 77 -13.68 -16.84 3.24
N GLN A 78 -13.67 -17.49 4.39
CA GLN A 78 -13.81 -18.97 4.47
C GLN A 78 -15.29 -19.36 4.32
N ILE A 79 -15.68 -19.76 3.10
CA ILE A 79 -17.03 -20.25 2.82
C ILE A 79 -17.27 -21.52 3.62
N ASP A 80 -18.40 -21.54 4.36
CA ASP A 80 -18.88 -22.75 5.03
C ASP A 80 -19.51 -23.70 3.99
N PRO A 81 -18.90 -24.86 3.71
CA PRO A 81 -19.42 -25.78 2.70
C PRO A 81 -20.83 -26.30 3.01
N ALA A 82 -21.21 -26.37 4.29
CA ALA A 82 -22.53 -26.82 4.70
C ALA A 82 -23.64 -25.81 4.40
N SER A 83 -23.28 -24.55 4.14
CA SER A 83 -24.21 -23.46 3.83
C SER A 83 -24.59 -23.36 2.35
N VAL A 84 -24.00 -24.15 1.47
CA VAL A 84 -24.21 -24.11 0.02
C VAL A 84 -25.61 -24.61 -0.30
N THR A 85 -26.46 -23.77 -0.96
CA THR A 85 -27.89 -24.05 -1.18
C THR A 85 -28.25 -24.64 -2.54
N ALA A 86 -27.28 -24.83 -3.43
CA ALA A 86 -27.49 -25.41 -4.76
C ALA A 86 -26.78 -26.75 -4.89
N PRO A 87 -27.12 -27.59 -5.90
CA PRO A 87 -26.44 -28.85 -6.13
C PRO A 87 -25.07 -28.64 -6.77
N VAL A 88 -24.21 -27.94 -6.03
CA VAL A 88 -22.80 -27.67 -6.35
C VAL A 88 -21.95 -27.82 -5.11
N ARG A 89 -20.70 -28.20 -5.28
CA ARG A 89 -19.72 -28.27 -4.20
C ARG A 89 -18.74 -27.13 -4.32
N ILE A 90 -18.55 -26.37 -3.24
CA ILE A 90 -17.50 -25.34 -3.14
C ILE A 90 -16.42 -25.86 -2.20
N THR A 91 -15.18 -25.90 -2.69
CA THR A 91 -14.01 -26.35 -1.92
C THR A 91 -12.95 -25.26 -1.92
N ARG A 92 -12.45 -24.90 -0.75
CA ARG A 92 -11.21 -24.13 -0.61
C ARG A 92 -10.04 -25.06 -0.88
N LEU A 93 -9.12 -24.65 -1.75
CA LEU A 93 -7.93 -25.43 -2.10
C LEU A 93 -6.77 -25.11 -1.14
N ASN A 94 -6.42 -23.84 -1.03
CA ASN A 94 -5.51 -23.27 -0.03
C ASN A 94 -5.61 -21.73 -0.11
N GLY A 95 -5.27 -21.01 0.97
CA GLY A 95 -5.37 -19.56 1.03
C GLY A 95 -6.76 -19.06 0.63
N ASP A 96 -6.82 -18.14 -0.32
CA ASP A 96 -8.05 -17.56 -0.85
C ASP A 96 -8.58 -18.25 -2.13
N PHE A 97 -8.00 -19.39 -2.54
CA PHE A 97 -8.29 -20.07 -3.81
C PHE A 97 -9.38 -21.12 -3.68
N TYR A 98 -10.44 -20.96 -4.46
CA TYR A 98 -11.63 -21.82 -4.45
C TYR A 98 -11.92 -22.45 -5.79
N ARG A 99 -12.59 -23.61 -5.75
CA ARG A 99 -13.27 -24.22 -6.88
C ARG A 99 -14.72 -24.48 -6.56
N LEU A 100 -15.58 -24.32 -7.57
CA LEU A 100 -16.99 -24.71 -7.56
C LEU A 100 -17.20 -25.78 -8.65
N GLU A 101 -17.71 -26.94 -8.26
CA GLU A 101 -17.98 -28.08 -9.13
C GLU A 101 -19.47 -28.44 -9.08
N PRO A 102 -20.10 -28.80 -10.21
CA PRO A 102 -21.47 -29.28 -10.21
C PRO A 102 -21.57 -30.63 -9.52
N ASP A 103 -22.63 -30.87 -8.75
CA ASP A 103 -23.00 -32.19 -8.26
C ASP A 103 -23.82 -32.94 -9.33
N ALA A 104 -23.94 -34.27 -9.20
CA ALA A 104 -24.55 -35.11 -10.22
C ALA A 104 -26.04 -34.82 -10.52
N ASP A 105 -26.74 -34.19 -9.59
CA ASP A 105 -28.15 -33.82 -9.68
C ASP A 105 -28.36 -32.34 -10.11
N LEU A 106 -27.29 -31.60 -10.45
CA LEU A 106 -27.43 -30.27 -11.03
C LEU A 106 -28.11 -30.37 -12.40
N PRO A 107 -29.25 -29.72 -12.65
CA PRO A 107 -29.83 -29.63 -13.99
C PRO A 107 -28.90 -28.78 -14.91
N PRO A 108 -28.92 -29.03 -16.23
CA PRO A 108 -28.22 -28.14 -17.15
C PRO A 108 -28.69 -26.69 -17.02
N ILE A 109 -27.76 -25.75 -17.15
CA ILE A 109 -28.11 -24.32 -17.20
C ILE A 109 -28.35 -24.01 -18.69
N GLU A 110 -29.61 -24.01 -19.09
CA GLU A 110 -30.01 -23.81 -20.49
C GLU A 110 -29.66 -22.39 -20.98
N PRO A 111 -29.62 -22.16 -22.30
CA PRO A 111 -29.49 -20.82 -22.88
C PRO A 111 -30.53 -19.84 -22.33
N GLY A 112 -30.07 -18.74 -21.74
CA GLY A 112 -30.90 -17.73 -21.08
C GLY A 112 -31.22 -18.02 -19.60
N ASP A 113 -30.91 -19.21 -19.08
CA ASP A 113 -31.12 -19.56 -17.67
C ASP A 113 -29.95 -19.18 -16.76
N GLN A 114 -30.19 -19.29 -15.48
CA GLN A 114 -29.19 -18.97 -14.45
C GLN A 114 -29.25 -19.92 -13.25
N LEU A 115 -28.10 -20.18 -12.66
CA LEU A 115 -27.93 -20.89 -11.40
C LEU A 115 -27.64 -19.89 -10.28
N ARG A 116 -28.44 -19.90 -9.21
CA ARG A 116 -28.15 -19.13 -7.99
C ARG A 116 -27.61 -20.05 -6.91
N VAL A 117 -26.46 -19.68 -6.36
CA VAL A 117 -25.78 -20.38 -5.26
C VAL A 117 -25.65 -19.42 -4.09
N THR A 118 -26.27 -19.71 -2.96
CA THR A 118 -26.13 -18.94 -1.73
C THR A 118 -25.13 -19.60 -0.81
N VAL A 119 -24.31 -18.81 -0.16
CA VAL A 119 -23.24 -19.26 0.76
C VAL A 119 -23.17 -18.36 1.99
N GLU A 120 -22.70 -18.93 3.10
CA GLU A 120 -22.39 -18.18 4.32
C GLU A 120 -20.89 -18.32 4.65
N ALA A 121 -20.36 -17.30 5.33
CA ALA A 121 -19.01 -17.35 5.86
C ALA A 121 -18.89 -16.49 7.13
N PRO A 122 -17.90 -16.74 8.00
CA PRO A 122 -17.62 -15.92 9.18
C PRO A 122 -17.28 -14.47 8.82
N GLY A 123 -17.54 -13.56 9.75
CA GLY A 123 -17.20 -12.15 9.63
C GLY A 123 -18.20 -11.34 8.81
N SER A 124 -17.73 -10.38 8.06
CA SER A 124 -18.56 -9.47 7.28
C SER A 124 -17.89 -9.05 5.98
N VAL A 125 -18.71 -8.71 4.97
CA VAL A 125 -18.27 -8.09 3.72
C VAL A 125 -19.04 -6.78 3.53
N ILE A 126 -18.33 -5.65 3.59
CA ILE A 126 -18.95 -4.32 3.50
C ILE A 126 -18.43 -3.47 2.34
N LYS A 127 -17.44 -3.97 1.59
CA LYS A 127 -16.77 -3.30 0.50
C LYS A 127 -16.88 -4.11 -0.80
N ARG A 128 -16.94 -3.39 -1.93
CA ARG A 128 -16.91 -4.04 -3.24
C ARG A 128 -15.58 -4.74 -3.54
N ILE A 129 -14.48 -4.26 -2.94
CA ILE A 129 -13.16 -4.85 -3.12
C ILE A 129 -13.05 -6.23 -2.45
N ASP A 130 -13.87 -6.51 -1.43
CA ASP A 130 -13.91 -7.80 -0.73
C ASP A 130 -14.63 -8.89 -1.55
N ALA A 131 -15.29 -8.54 -2.66
CA ALA A 131 -16.01 -9.50 -3.48
C ALA A 131 -15.06 -10.55 -4.08
N PRO A 132 -15.52 -11.79 -4.30
CA PRO A 132 -14.78 -12.79 -5.04
C PRO A 132 -14.31 -12.26 -6.40
N ALA A 133 -13.14 -12.68 -6.83
CA ALA A 133 -12.50 -12.14 -8.03
C ALA A 133 -11.72 -13.21 -8.80
N GLY A 134 -11.28 -12.89 -10.02
CA GLY A 134 -10.44 -13.76 -10.82
C GLY A 134 -11.16 -15.01 -11.33
N PHE A 135 -12.44 -14.90 -11.64
CA PHE A 135 -13.26 -16.01 -12.12
C PHE A 135 -12.79 -16.53 -13.46
N TYR A 136 -12.64 -17.86 -13.55
CA TYR A 136 -12.39 -18.58 -14.79
C TYR A 136 -12.94 -20.00 -14.71
N VAL A 137 -13.23 -20.59 -15.85
CA VAL A 137 -13.74 -21.97 -15.94
C VAL A 137 -12.70 -22.86 -16.63
N VAL A 138 -12.58 -24.07 -16.14
CA VAL A 138 -11.83 -25.16 -16.78
C VAL A 138 -12.83 -26.20 -17.23
N PHE A 139 -12.99 -26.33 -18.56
CA PHE A 139 -13.79 -27.38 -19.15
C PHE A 139 -12.96 -28.66 -19.29
N LYS A 140 -13.64 -29.82 -19.31
CA LYS A 140 -13.04 -31.11 -19.63
C LYS A 140 -13.62 -31.63 -20.93
N ASP A 141 -12.80 -32.34 -21.70
CA ASP A 141 -13.30 -33.03 -22.88
C ASP A 141 -14.08 -34.32 -22.50
N ALA A 142 -14.59 -35.05 -23.50
CA ALA A 142 -15.34 -36.25 -23.27
C ALA A 142 -14.54 -37.36 -22.57
N GLU A 143 -13.22 -37.32 -22.66
CA GLU A 143 -12.30 -38.25 -21.99
C GLU A 143 -11.90 -37.74 -20.57
N GLY A 144 -12.48 -36.62 -20.11
CA GLY A 144 -12.22 -36.03 -18.79
C GLY A 144 -10.90 -35.23 -18.68
N ARG A 145 -10.21 -34.96 -19.79
CA ARG A 145 -8.98 -34.16 -19.80
C ARG A 145 -9.30 -32.67 -19.72
N ALA A 146 -8.59 -31.95 -18.85
CA ALA A 146 -8.78 -30.52 -18.70
C ALA A 146 -8.35 -29.76 -19.97
N ARG A 147 -9.22 -28.85 -20.42
CA ARG A 147 -8.90 -27.83 -21.45
C ARG A 147 -8.19 -26.63 -20.80
N PRO A 148 -7.51 -25.78 -21.57
CA PRO A 148 -6.95 -24.54 -21.05
C PRO A 148 -8.00 -23.69 -20.31
N PRO A 149 -7.64 -23.06 -19.17
CA PRO A 149 -8.55 -22.18 -18.44
C PRO A 149 -9.07 -21.04 -19.28
N ALA A 150 -10.36 -20.73 -19.19
CA ALA A 150 -11.02 -19.65 -19.90
C ALA A 150 -11.61 -18.63 -18.92
N VAL A 151 -11.21 -17.35 -19.04
CA VAL A 151 -11.63 -16.27 -18.13
C VAL A 151 -13.09 -15.92 -18.34
N VAL A 152 -13.88 -15.83 -17.26
CA VAL A 152 -15.21 -15.23 -17.28
C VAL A 152 -15.05 -13.72 -17.08
N SER A 153 -15.26 -12.96 -18.16
CA SER A 153 -15.00 -11.51 -18.17
C SER A 153 -16.16 -10.66 -17.67
N ASP A 154 -17.41 -11.14 -17.81
CA ASP A 154 -18.60 -10.45 -17.32
C ASP A 154 -18.86 -10.79 -15.85
N VAL A 155 -18.23 -10.02 -14.96
CA VAL A 155 -18.38 -10.16 -13.52
C VAL A 155 -18.96 -8.87 -12.92
N THR A 156 -20.11 -8.98 -12.28
CA THR A 156 -20.79 -7.84 -11.65
C THR A 156 -20.92 -8.03 -10.14
N VAL A 157 -20.44 -7.04 -9.37
CA VAL A 157 -20.69 -6.93 -7.92
C VAL A 157 -21.91 -6.04 -7.68
N GLU A 158 -22.94 -6.61 -7.07
CA GLU A 158 -24.20 -5.90 -6.78
C GLU A 158 -23.99 -4.71 -5.84
N PRO A 159 -24.81 -3.65 -5.99
CA PRO A 159 -24.74 -2.51 -5.09
C PRO A 159 -25.15 -2.86 -3.64
N PHE A 160 -24.44 -2.33 -2.69
CA PHE A 160 -24.78 -2.38 -1.27
C PHE A 160 -25.82 -1.27 -0.99
N THR A 161 -27.06 -1.61 -0.87
CA THR A 161 -28.18 -0.65 -0.76
C THR A 161 -28.88 -0.67 0.59
N ARG A 162 -28.71 -1.73 1.38
CA ARG A 162 -29.38 -1.94 2.67
C ARG A 162 -28.41 -1.83 3.83
N PRO A 163 -28.82 -1.30 5.00
CA PRO A 163 -27.94 -1.21 6.18
C PRO A 163 -27.34 -2.56 6.61
N ALA A 164 -28.09 -3.65 6.49
CA ALA A 164 -27.61 -5.00 6.82
C ALA A 164 -26.44 -5.46 5.96
N GLN A 165 -26.24 -4.91 4.75
CA GLN A 165 -25.13 -5.21 3.85
C GLN A 165 -23.84 -4.45 4.21
N THR A 166 -23.92 -3.45 5.09
CA THR A 166 -22.80 -2.58 5.46
C THR A 166 -22.47 -2.61 6.95
N SER A 167 -23.12 -3.48 7.74
CA SER A 167 -22.80 -3.72 9.15
C SER A 167 -21.63 -4.69 9.28
N ARG A 168 -20.69 -4.42 10.18
CA ARG A 168 -19.57 -5.32 10.50
C ARG A 168 -19.87 -6.24 11.68
N GLY A 169 -21.09 -6.26 12.15
CA GLY A 169 -21.55 -7.06 13.28
C GLY A 169 -22.29 -6.23 14.33
N PRO A 170 -22.67 -6.86 15.46
CA PRO A 170 -23.25 -6.17 16.61
C PRO A 170 -22.35 -5.05 17.11
N GLY A 171 -22.91 -3.89 17.44
CA GLY A 171 -22.14 -2.77 17.97
C GLY A 171 -21.38 -1.93 16.90
N ASP A 172 -21.48 -2.21 15.60
CA ASP A 172 -20.89 -1.35 14.56
C ASP A 172 -21.63 -0.02 14.44
N THR A 173 -21.08 1.02 15.04
CA THR A 173 -21.63 2.38 15.09
C THR A 173 -21.06 3.31 14.02
N TRP A 174 -20.05 2.89 13.23
CA TRP A 174 -19.55 3.69 12.14
C TRP A 174 -20.63 3.92 11.09
N PRO A 175 -20.97 5.17 10.78
CA PRO A 175 -21.95 5.44 9.73
C PRO A 175 -21.36 5.20 8.34
N VAL A 176 -22.20 4.75 7.40
CA VAL A 176 -21.86 4.84 5.97
C VAL A 176 -21.92 6.33 5.58
N PRO A 177 -20.83 6.94 5.08
CA PRO A 177 -20.84 8.37 4.80
C PRO A 177 -21.79 8.74 3.67
N THR A 178 -22.76 9.60 3.96
CA THR A 178 -23.66 10.24 2.99
C THR A 178 -23.16 11.63 2.59
N PRO A 179 -23.70 12.28 1.56
CA PRO A 179 -23.38 13.68 1.28
C PRO A 179 -23.67 14.60 2.48
N ALA A 180 -24.78 14.37 3.19
CA ALA A 180 -25.19 15.18 4.35
C ALA A 180 -24.23 15.00 5.55
N THR A 181 -23.86 13.76 5.88
CA THR A 181 -22.91 13.53 6.98
C THR A 181 -21.54 14.14 6.67
N ARG A 182 -21.02 14.00 5.41
CA ARG A 182 -19.79 14.69 5.01
C ARG A 182 -19.90 16.20 5.10
N TYR A 183 -21.05 16.75 4.73
CA TYR A 183 -21.26 18.20 4.87
C TYR A 183 -21.17 18.64 6.33
N ALA A 184 -21.77 17.88 7.24
CA ALA A 184 -21.71 18.12 8.68
C ALA A 184 -20.27 17.99 9.22
N ASP A 185 -19.56 16.92 8.84
CA ASP A 185 -18.18 16.66 9.28
C ASP A 185 -17.20 17.76 8.84
N HIS A 186 -17.42 18.36 7.66
CA HIS A 186 -16.56 19.39 7.12
C HIS A 186 -17.04 20.82 7.42
N ARG A 187 -18.10 21.01 8.21
CA ARG A 187 -18.69 22.35 8.49
C ARG A 187 -17.70 23.29 9.18
N SER A 188 -16.84 22.75 10.03
CA SER A 188 -15.83 23.53 10.75
C SER A 188 -14.60 23.90 9.90
N LEU A 189 -14.45 23.30 8.72
CA LEU A 189 -13.33 23.57 7.81
C LEU A 189 -13.59 24.90 7.07
N THR A 190 -13.07 26.00 7.60
CA THR A 190 -13.14 27.29 6.93
C THR A 190 -12.12 27.38 5.81
N ALA A 191 -12.58 27.78 4.62
CA ALA A 191 -11.68 28.08 3.51
C ALA A 191 -10.83 29.30 3.84
N ARG A 192 -9.51 29.21 3.69
CA ARG A 192 -8.55 30.29 3.88
C ARG A 192 -8.04 30.79 2.52
N PRO A 193 -7.65 32.05 2.38
CA PRO A 193 -6.95 32.49 1.19
C PRO A 193 -5.68 31.65 0.96
N PRO A 194 -5.33 31.35 -0.30
CA PRO A 194 -4.17 30.50 -0.61
C PRO A 194 -2.87 30.96 0.06
N ASP A 195 -2.64 32.28 0.17
CA ASP A 195 -1.43 32.84 0.77
C ASP A 195 -1.40 32.72 2.30
N ALA A 196 -2.56 32.55 2.95
CA ALA A 196 -2.68 32.34 4.40
C ALA A 196 -2.51 30.88 4.80
N ALA A 197 -2.53 29.95 3.83
CA ALA A 197 -2.47 28.49 4.10
C ALA A 197 -1.06 27.97 4.44
N GLY A 198 -0.01 28.79 4.34
CA GLY A 198 1.39 28.36 4.43
C GLY A 198 1.88 27.83 3.08
N ARG A 199 3.20 27.58 2.92
CA ARG A 199 3.78 27.24 1.62
C ARG A 199 4.54 25.93 1.56
N ILE A 200 5.08 25.45 2.68
CA ILE A 200 5.93 24.25 2.72
C ILE A 200 5.22 23.15 3.51
N VAL A 201 5.22 21.95 2.97
CA VAL A 201 4.84 20.70 3.63
C VAL A 201 6.01 19.74 3.42
N PRO A 202 6.52 19.11 4.48
CA PRO A 202 6.25 19.30 5.92
C PRO A 202 6.56 20.73 6.42
N THR A 203 5.85 21.11 7.50
CA THR A 203 6.04 22.44 8.11
C THR A 203 7.45 22.57 8.70
N PRO A 204 8.25 23.55 8.27
CA PRO A 204 9.59 23.77 8.82
C PRO A 204 9.59 24.26 10.27
N ASP A 205 10.73 24.09 10.95
CA ASP A 205 10.95 24.57 12.31
C ASP A 205 10.73 26.08 12.42
N SER A 206 11.34 26.86 11.51
CA SER A 206 11.06 28.29 11.46
C SER A 206 10.99 28.87 10.05
N ILE A 207 10.09 29.86 9.86
CA ILE A 207 9.91 30.62 8.61
C ILE A 207 9.82 32.09 8.93
N HIS A 208 10.83 32.86 8.50
CA HIS A 208 10.82 34.31 8.60
C HIS A 208 10.63 34.95 7.21
N ARG A 209 9.40 35.43 6.95
CA ARG A 209 9.12 36.17 5.71
C ARG A 209 9.76 37.57 5.76
N ARG A 210 10.30 38.01 4.62
CA ARG A 210 10.91 39.32 4.45
C ARG A 210 10.19 40.12 3.33
N PRO A 211 10.24 41.42 3.31
CA PRO A 211 9.71 42.21 2.19
C PRO A 211 10.44 41.90 0.88
N GLY A 212 9.72 42.03 -0.24
CA GLY A 212 10.28 41.82 -1.57
C GLY A 212 10.23 40.39 -2.09
N ALA A 213 10.76 40.21 -3.27
CA ALA A 213 10.88 38.92 -3.96
C ALA A 213 12.13 38.90 -4.86
N PHE A 214 12.70 37.73 -5.06
CA PHE A 214 13.78 37.53 -6.04
C PHE A 214 13.19 37.09 -7.38
N ALA A 215 13.56 37.79 -8.46
CA ALA A 215 13.11 37.49 -9.82
C ALA A 215 13.94 36.35 -10.44
N LEU A 216 13.51 35.10 -10.21
CA LEU A 216 14.20 33.90 -10.71
C LEU A 216 13.93 33.71 -12.21
N ARG A 217 14.96 33.83 -13.02
CA ARG A 217 14.87 33.77 -14.50
C ARG A 217 15.06 32.33 -15.01
N ALA A 218 14.51 32.04 -16.18
CA ALA A 218 14.65 30.73 -16.84
C ALA A 218 16.11 30.40 -17.26
N ASP A 219 16.94 31.43 -17.48
CA ASP A 219 18.38 31.28 -17.77
C ASP A 219 19.26 31.25 -16.51
N ALA A 220 18.66 31.20 -15.32
CA ALA A 220 19.36 31.15 -14.04
C ALA A 220 20.37 30.00 -13.98
N THR A 221 21.47 30.26 -13.26
CA THR A 221 22.48 29.22 -12.96
C THR A 221 22.44 28.84 -11.49
N ILE A 222 22.77 27.56 -11.23
CA ILE A 222 22.92 27.01 -9.89
C ILE A 222 24.41 26.75 -9.66
N ARG A 223 25.03 27.54 -8.79
CA ARG A 223 26.39 27.30 -8.31
C ARG A 223 26.38 26.30 -7.16
N TYR A 224 27.35 25.38 -7.16
CA TYR A 224 27.45 24.38 -6.10
C TYR A 224 28.93 24.15 -5.68
N GLU A 225 29.15 23.87 -4.40
CA GLU A 225 30.42 23.47 -3.85
C GLU A 225 30.81 22.03 -4.27
N ALA A 226 32.10 21.70 -4.16
CA ALA A 226 32.61 20.37 -4.49
C ALA A 226 31.81 19.29 -3.72
N GLY A 227 31.39 18.23 -4.42
CA GLY A 227 30.59 17.15 -3.88
C GLY A 227 29.06 17.29 -4.07
N LEU A 228 28.53 18.52 -4.28
CA LEU A 228 27.09 18.79 -4.40
C LEU A 228 26.55 18.74 -5.84
N ALA A 229 27.22 18.03 -6.73
CA ALA A 229 26.80 17.97 -8.14
C ALA A 229 25.49 17.21 -8.35
N ALA A 230 25.17 16.22 -7.51
CA ALA A 230 23.93 15.45 -7.58
C ALA A 230 22.75 16.31 -7.16
N GLU A 231 22.85 17.01 -6.02
CA GLU A 231 21.84 17.92 -5.46
C GLU A 231 21.55 19.09 -6.41
N ALA A 232 22.59 19.64 -7.03
CA ALA A 232 22.45 20.70 -8.04
C ALA A 232 21.68 20.21 -9.27
N ARG A 233 21.94 18.98 -9.74
CA ARG A 233 21.21 18.37 -10.86
C ARG A 233 19.75 18.08 -10.51
N GLN A 234 19.48 17.60 -9.28
CA GLN A 234 18.12 17.32 -8.79
C GLN A 234 17.33 18.63 -8.68
N LEU A 235 17.87 19.63 -8.04
CA LEU A 235 17.23 20.96 -7.95
C LEU A 235 16.96 21.57 -9.34
N ALA A 236 17.93 21.48 -10.26
CA ALA A 236 17.75 21.96 -11.64
C ALA A 236 16.62 21.21 -12.36
N ALA A 237 16.45 19.91 -12.12
CA ALA A 237 15.34 19.14 -12.66
C ALA A 237 14.00 19.53 -12.06
N GLY A 238 13.93 19.74 -10.73
CA GLY A 238 12.70 20.15 -10.03
C GLY A 238 12.23 21.55 -10.44
N LEU A 239 13.15 22.51 -10.62
CA LEU A 239 12.83 23.87 -11.05
C LEU A 239 12.40 23.97 -12.52
N ALA A 240 12.75 22.97 -13.36
CA ALA A 240 12.44 23.03 -14.80
C ALA A 240 10.95 23.16 -15.09
N ALA A 241 10.08 22.51 -14.28
CA ALA A 241 8.64 22.56 -14.45
C ALA A 241 8.05 23.97 -14.20
N ALA A 242 8.64 24.73 -13.28
CA ALA A 242 8.19 26.10 -12.96
C ALA A 242 8.77 27.16 -13.90
N LEU A 243 10.01 26.94 -14.39
CA LEU A 243 10.74 27.91 -15.23
C LEU A 243 10.55 27.67 -16.74
N GLY A 244 9.97 26.55 -17.15
CA GLY A 244 9.85 26.12 -18.54
C GLY A 244 11.20 25.71 -19.18
N ARG A 245 12.29 25.77 -18.41
CA ARG A 245 13.63 25.39 -18.82
C ARG A 245 14.43 24.91 -17.62
N ARG A 246 15.30 23.91 -17.83
CA ARG A 246 16.20 23.41 -16.80
C ARG A 246 17.38 24.38 -16.58
N PRO A 247 17.58 24.91 -15.36
CA PRO A 247 18.75 25.72 -15.00
C PRO A 247 20.07 25.01 -15.26
N ARG A 248 21.12 25.77 -15.63
CA ARG A 248 22.48 25.23 -15.74
C ARG A 248 23.12 25.10 -14.35
N THR A 249 23.96 24.09 -14.17
CA THR A 249 24.73 23.88 -12.94
C THR A 249 26.20 24.20 -13.18
N THR A 250 26.88 24.88 -12.24
CA THR A 250 28.25 25.37 -12.38
C THR A 250 28.98 25.37 -11.04
N ARG A 251 30.30 25.31 -11.05
CA ARG A 251 31.13 25.49 -9.85
C ARG A 251 31.73 26.88 -9.72
N THR A 252 31.82 27.63 -10.80
CA THR A 252 32.67 28.83 -10.92
C THR A 252 31.94 30.15 -11.14
N ASP A 253 30.65 30.12 -11.48
CA ASP A 253 29.87 31.33 -11.74
C ASP A 253 29.57 32.08 -10.42
N SER A 254 30.19 33.23 -10.22
CA SER A 254 29.99 34.06 -9.03
C SER A 254 28.67 34.86 -9.07
N ALA A 255 28.07 35.02 -10.26
CA ALA A 255 26.81 35.73 -10.48
C ALA A 255 25.61 34.76 -10.50
N ALA A 256 25.79 33.50 -10.04
CA ALA A 256 24.72 32.51 -10.04
C ALA A 256 23.54 32.92 -9.16
N ALA A 257 22.33 32.73 -9.69
CA ALA A 257 21.09 33.08 -9.01
C ALA A 257 20.80 32.21 -7.78
N ILE A 258 21.31 30.95 -7.79
CA ILE A 258 21.16 30.00 -6.70
C ILE A 258 22.53 29.46 -6.30
N THR A 259 22.82 29.40 -5.00
CA THR A 259 24.06 28.86 -4.45
C THR A 259 23.76 27.71 -3.48
N LEU A 260 24.42 26.55 -3.71
CA LEU A 260 24.38 25.37 -2.84
C LEU A 260 25.74 25.21 -2.13
N ARG A 261 25.71 25.10 -0.81
CA ARG A 261 26.93 24.94 -0.01
C ARG A 261 26.71 24.07 1.24
N ARG A 262 27.80 23.51 1.75
CA ARG A 262 27.84 22.92 3.08
C ARG A 262 28.42 23.91 4.08
N ALA A 263 27.83 23.98 5.23
CA ALA A 263 28.39 24.63 6.41
C ALA A 263 27.73 24.06 7.64
N GLU A 264 28.33 24.29 8.79
CA GLU A 264 27.64 24.02 10.06
C GLU A 264 26.28 24.71 10.03
N ALA A 265 25.20 23.90 9.97
CA ALA A 265 23.87 24.46 9.91
C ALA A 265 23.57 25.14 11.25
N PRO A 266 22.99 26.32 11.25
CA PRO A 266 22.52 26.92 12.50
C PRO A 266 21.52 25.96 13.11
N ARG A 267 21.69 25.69 14.39
CA ARG A 267 20.86 24.77 15.15
C ARG A 267 19.41 25.26 15.08
N PRO A 268 18.48 24.50 14.54
CA PRO A 268 17.06 24.72 14.78
C PRO A 268 16.80 24.58 16.28
N ALA A 269 15.62 25.01 16.75
CA ALA A 269 15.23 24.89 18.16
C ALA A 269 15.05 23.43 18.62
N VAL A 270 15.21 22.45 17.73
CA VAL A 270 15.22 21.01 18.05
C VAL A 270 16.56 20.65 18.69
N ASP A 271 16.56 20.01 19.83
CA ASP A 271 17.72 19.71 20.70
C ASP A 271 18.78 18.78 20.08
N THR A 272 18.59 18.30 18.85
CA THR A 272 19.51 17.37 18.18
C THR A 272 20.19 17.99 16.98
N ALA A 273 21.51 17.84 16.88
CA ALA A 273 22.31 18.21 15.72
C ALA A 273 22.01 17.21 14.57
N SER A 274 21.03 17.50 13.74
CA SER A 274 20.68 16.63 12.60
C SER A 274 21.59 16.88 11.41
N ALA A 275 22.13 15.79 10.84
CA ALA A 275 22.87 15.82 9.59
C ALA A 275 22.02 16.32 8.39
N GLU A 276 20.71 16.26 8.50
CA GLU A 276 19.76 16.70 7.47
C GLU A 276 19.30 18.17 7.64
N ALA A 277 19.81 18.89 8.64
CA ALA A 277 19.49 20.29 8.90
C ALA A 277 19.92 21.20 7.74
N TYR A 278 19.11 22.23 7.46
CA TYR A 278 19.40 23.20 6.42
C TYR A 278 18.87 24.62 6.73
N ARG A 279 19.47 25.59 6.02
CA ARG A 279 18.97 26.95 5.89
C ARG A 279 18.69 27.25 4.42
N LEU A 280 17.48 27.75 4.12
CA LEU A 280 17.12 28.33 2.84
C LEU A 280 16.94 29.84 3.02
N THR A 281 17.65 30.65 2.25
CA THR A 281 17.49 32.10 2.20
C THR A 281 17.15 32.54 0.79
N VAL A 282 16.06 33.27 0.62
CA VAL A 282 15.70 33.99 -0.59
C VAL A 282 15.82 35.50 -0.29
N ASP A 283 16.77 36.11 -0.91
CA ASP A 283 17.07 37.55 -0.75
C ASP A 283 16.83 38.29 -2.07
N PRO A 284 16.11 39.42 -2.07
CA PRO A 284 15.75 40.11 -3.31
C PRO A 284 16.95 40.62 -4.14
N GLU A 285 18.08 40.89 -3.50
CA GLU A 285 19.28 41.48 -4.15
C GLU A 285 20.36 40.42 -4.44
N THR A 286 20.59 39.51 -3.51
CA THR A 286 21.73 38.57 -3.58
C THR A 286 21.34 37.17 -4.09
N GLY A 287 20.03 36.92 -4.30
CA GLY A 287 19.52 35.64 -4.84
C GLY A 287 19.18 34.61 -3.79
N ILE A 288 19.32 33.35 -4.15
CA ILE A 288 18.89 32.19 -3.34
C ILE A 288 20.10 31.42 -2.83
N THR A 289 20.16 31.17 -1.53
CA THR A 289 21.21 30.35 -0.92
C THR A 289 20.59 29.21 -0.14
N ILE A 290 21.08 27.99 -0.40
CA ILE A 290 20.76 26.78 0.37
C ILE A 290 22.06 26.32 1.04
N THR A 291 22.02 26.25 2.37
CA THR A 291 23.14 25.77 3.18
C THR A 291 22.66 24.56 3.97
N GLY A 292 23.28 23.39 3.79
CA GLY A 292 22.96 22.17 4.53
C GLY A 292 24.14 21.72 5.41
N ALA A 293 23.85 21.02 6.48
CA ALA A 293 24.88 20.37 7.30
C ALA A 293 25.63 19.29 6.49
N THR A 294 24.88 18.56 5.66
CA THR A 294 25.38 17.55 4.73
C THR A 294 24.74 17.72 3.35
N ASP A 295 25.04 16.81 2.42
CA ASP A 295 24.41 16.74 1.09
C ASP A 295 22.89 16.55 1.20
N ALA A 296 22.44 15.72 2.16
CA ALA A 296 21.01 15.51 2.45
C ALA A 296 20.32 16.80 2.91
N GLY A 297 20.96 17.58 3.80
CA GLY A 297 20.43 18.90 4.20
C GLY A 297 20.30 19.85 3.01
N VAL A 298 21.28 19.90 2.11
CA VAL A 298 21.19 20.70 0.87
C VAL A 298 20.06 20.23 -0.02
N PHE A 299 19.89 18.91 -0.17
CA PHE A 299 18.80 18.31 -0.94
C PHE A 299 17.43 18.72 -0.39
N TYR A 300 17.18 18.58 0.92
CA TYR A 300 15.91 18.97 1.56
C TYR A 300 15.66 20.48 1.53
N GLY A 301 16.70 21.28 1.58
CA GLY A 301 16.61 22.72 1.32
C GLY A 301 16.14 23.02 -0.09
N GLY A 302 16.57 22.22 -1.08
CA GLY A 302 16.09 22.26 -2.46
C GLY A 302 14.61 21.92 -2.57
N GLN A 303 14.14 20.85 -1.89
CA GLN A 303 12.73 20.49 -1.86
C GLN A 303 11.88 21.62 -1.26
N SER A 304 12.38 22.28 -0.22
CA SER A 304 11.71 23.44 0.39
C SER A 304 11.66 24.65 -0.52
N LEU A 305 12.71 24.93 -1.31
CA LEU A 305 12.67 25.96 -2.35
C LEU A 305 11.58 25.67 -3.38
N GLU A 306 11.53 24.45 -3.90
CA GLU A 306 10.49 24.04 -4.85
C GLU A 306 9.07 24.15 -4.24
N ALA A 307 8.91 23.78 -2.97
CA ALA A 307 7.67 23.98 -2.22
C ALA A 307 7.31 25.45 -2.03
N TRP A 308 8.30 26.34 -1.90
CA TRP A 308 8.12 27.76 -1.68
C TRP A 308 7.67 28.51 -2.92
N LEU A 309 7.99 28.03 -4.12
CA LEU A 309 7.58 28.66 -5.37
C LEU A 309 6.04 28.84 -5.45
N PRO A 310 5.55 29.90 -6.10
CA PRO A 310 4.13 30.06 -6.38
C PRO A 310 3.59 28.90 -7.22
N VAL A 311 2.42 28.35 -6.87
CA VAL A 311 1.77 27.28 -7.67
C VAL A 311 1.44 27.77 -9.09
N ALA A 312 1.21 29.09 -9.26
CA ALA A 312 0.99 29.70 -10.57
C ALA A 312 2.17 29.49 -11.52
N ALA A 313 3.41 29.47 -11.04
CA ALA A 313 4.60 29.22 -11.84
C ALA A 313 4.59 27.80 -12.47
N TYR A 314 4.04 26.82 -11.77
CA TYR A 314 3.90 25.45 -12.32
C TYR A 314 2.75 25.35 -13.34
N ARG A 315 1.67 26.16 -13.19
CA ARG A 315 0.51 26.16 -14.12
C ARG A 315 0.83 26.78 -15.47
N ALA A 316 1.58 27.88 -15.43
CA ALA A 316 2.00 28.63 -16.61
C ALA A 316 3.47 29.00 -16.41
N PRO A 317 4.42 28.12 -16.83
CA PRO A 317 5.83 28.41 -16.72
C PRO A 317 6.15 29.79 -17.33
N SER A 318 6.75 30.65 -16.54
CA SER A 318 7.05 32.03 -16.90
C SER A 318 8.45 32.41 -16.45
N SER A 319 9.00 33.47 -17.07
CA SER A 319 10.28 34.03 -16.68
C SER A 319 10.20 35.55 -16.71
N PRO A 320 10.52 36.22 -15.60
CA PRO A 320 10.94 35.66 -14.30
C PRO A 320 9.79 35.09 -13.48
N VAL A 321 10.11 34.22 -12.50
CA VAL A 321 9.25 33.80 -11.41
C VAL A 321 9.62 34.61 -10.18
N ASP A 322 8.67 35.39 -9.63
CA ASP A 322 8.87 36.13 -8.41
C ASP A 322 8.81 35.17 -7.20
N VAL A 323 9.98 34.88 -6.61
CA VAL A 323 10.14 34.05 -5.43
C VAL A 323 10.13 34.96 -4.19
N PRO A 324 9.09 34.93 -3.34
CA PRO A 324 9.01 35.80 -2.17
C PRO A 324 10.22 35.63 -1.24
N ALA A 325 10.69 36.76 -0.70
CA ALA A 325 11.83 36.77 0.20
C ALA A 325 11.50 36.02 1.51
N VAL A 326 12.42 35.17 1.95
CA VAL A 326 12.23 34.29 3.12
C VAL A 326 13.56 33.81 3.69
N GLN A 327 13.57 33.51 4.97
CA GLN A 327 14.57 32.70 5.62
C GLN A 327 13.84 31.50 6.28
N VAL A 328 14.28 30.28 5.94
CA VAL A 328 13.80 29.04 6.51
C VAL A 328 14.94 28.38 7.24
N LEU A 329 14.71 27.96 8.49
CA LEU A 329 15.58 27.04 9.22
C LEU A 329 14.77 25.78 9.48
N ASP A 330 15.38 24.60 9.26
CA ASP A 330 14.63 23.38 9.32
C ASP A 330 15.53 22.16 9.56
N ALA A 331 15.00 21.18 10.28
CA ALA A 331 15.59 19.87 10.50
C ALA A 331 14.47 18.86 10.79
N PRO A 332 14.69 17.55 10.52
CA PRO A 332 13.69 16.56 10.84
C PRO A 332 13.56 16.33 12.36
N ARG A 333 12.33 15.98 12.78
CA ARG A 333 12.05 15.56 14.15
C ARG A 333 12.52 14.14 14.43
N PHE A 334 12.41 13.25 13.45
CA PHE A 334 12.80 11.86 13.54
C PHE A 334 13.80 11.48 12.46
N ASP A 335 14.72 10.56 12.80
CA ASP A 335 15.71 10.04 11.87
C ASP A 335 15.08 9.07 10.86
N HIS A 336 14.11 8.24 11.33
CA HIS A 336 13.36 7.34 10.46
C HIS A 336 12.04 7.97 10.01
N ARG A 337 11.84 8.08 8.69
CA ARG A 337 10.61 8.61 8.07
C ARG A 337 10.29 7.71 6.88
N GLY A 338 9.57 6.62 7.18
CA GLY A 338 9.43 5.47 6.28
C GLY A 338 8.13 5.44 5.49
N LEU A 339 8.19 4.78 4.35
CA LEU A 339 7.03 4.27 3.63
C LEU A 339 7.33 2.85 3.15
N HIS A 340 6.48 1.91 3.55
CA HIS A 340 6.50 0.52 3.12
C HIS A 340 5.66 0.34 1.85
N LEU A 341 6.10 -0.56 0.97
CA LEU A 341 5.34 -1.00 -0.20
C LEU A 341 5.47 -2.51 -0.38
N ASP A 342 4.35 -3.21 -0.28
CA ASP A 342 4.23 -4.61 -0.64
C ASP A 342 4.06 -4.77 -2.16
N VAL A 343 4.98 -5.48 -2.78
CA VAL A 343 4.96 -5.87 -4.19
C VAL A 343 4.78 -7.37 -4.39
N ALA A 344 4.76 -8.13 -3.30
CA ALA A 344 4.61 -9.58 -3.31
C ALA A 344 3.17 -9.99 -3.64
N ARG A 345 2.17 -9.37 -2.99
CA ARG A 345 0.76 -9.68 -3.24
C ARG A 345 0.31 -9.21 -4.61
N ASN A 346 0.68 -8.00 -5.02
CA ASN A 346 0.44 -7.50 -6.38
C ASN A 346 1.65 -6.70 -6.88
N MET A 347 2.25 -7.15 -7.99
CA MET A 347 3.47 -6.57 -8.56
C MET A 347 3.29 -5.10 -8.95
N GLN A 348 4.26 -4.26 -8.60
CA GLN A 348 4.37 -2.88 -9.05
C GLN A 348 5.57 -2.71 -9.99
N SER A 349 5.42 -1.98 -11.08
CA SER A 349 6.52 -1.77 -12.03
C SER A 349 7.62 -0.88 -11.46
N VAL A 350 8.85 -1.00 -11.98
CA VAL A 350 9.98 -0.11 -11.65
C VAL A 350 9.59 1.36 -11.81
N ALA A 351 8.82 1.70 -12.85
CA ALA A 351 8.35 3.06 -13.06
C ALA A 351 7.38 3.53 -11.95
N ALA A 352 6.50 2.66 -11.46
CA ALA A 352 5.60 2.98 -10.36
C ALA A 352 6.37 3.19 -9.04
N VAL A 353 7.34 2.33 -8.74
CA VAL A 353 8.23 2.48 -7.57
C VAL A 353 9.00 3.80 -7.65
N LYS A 354 9.60 4.14 -8.79
CA LYS A 354 10.32 5.40 -8.97
C LYS A 354 9.42 6.63 -8.79
N ARG A 355 8.18 6.60 -9.28
CA ARG A 355 7.23 7.69 -9.02
C ARG A 355 6.90 7.83 -7.53
N LEU A 356 6.80 6.71 -6.80
CA LEU A 356 6.59 6.74 -5.35
C LEU A 356 7.80 7.37 -4.64
N LEU A 357 9.03 6.98 -5.03
CA LEU A 357 10.28 7.58 -4.51
C LEU A 357 10.37 9.09 -4.79
N ASP A 358 9.85 9.59 -5.92
CA ASP A 358 9.79 11.03 -6.22
C ASP A 358 8.91 11.78 -5.21
N ILE A 359 7.75 11.23 -4.85
CA ILE A 359 6.85 11.84 -3.87
C ILE A 359 7.43 11.75 -2.45
N MET A 360 8.01 10.60 -2.09
CA MET A 360 8.72 10.45 -0.82
C MET A 360 9.80 11.52 -0.65
N ALA A 361 10.67 11.66 -1.65
CA ALA A 361 11.74 12.66 -1.66
C ALA A 361 11.20 14.08 -1.52
N PHE A 362 10.16 14.43 -2.27
CA PHE A 362 9.56 15.75 -2.26
C PHE A 362 9.00 16.13 -0.89
N TYR A 363 8.39 15.16 -0.18
CA TYR A 363 7.86 15.33 1.17
C TYR A 363 8.84 14.89 2.28
N LYS A 364 10.13 14.72 1.94
CA LYS A 364 11.25 14.50 2.88
C LYS A 364 11.15 13.19 3.68
N LEU A 365 10.52 12.15 3.14
CA LEU A 365 10.68 10.77 3.62
C LEU A 365 12.03 10.23 3.16
N ASN A 366 12.70 9.44 4.01
CA ASN A 366 14.07 9.00 3.78
C ASN A 366 14.29 7.48 3.81
N THR A 367 13.27 6.68 4.11
CA THR A 367 13.35 5.23 4.14
C THR A 367 12.25 4.62 3.29
N PHE A 368 12.64 3.84 2.28
CA PHE A 368 11.73 3.03 1.48
C PHE A 368 11.84 1.58 1.93
N HIS A 369 10.84 1.11 2.66
CA HIS A 369 10.72 -0.26 3.10
C HIS A 369 10.09 -1.08 1.98
N PHE A 370 10.87 -2.00 1.41
CA PHE A 370 10.54 -2.71 0.18
C PHE A 370 10.23 -4.17 0.49
N HIS A 371 8.96 -4.49 0.67
CA HIS A 371 8.47 -5.84 0.94
C HIS A 371 8.47 -6.67 -0.34
N LEU A 372 9.54 -7.44 -0.53
CA LEU A 372 9.86 -8.13 -1.77
C LEU A 372 9.32 -9.56 -1.84
N THR A 373 8.96 -10.16 -0.71
CA THR A 373 8.58 -11.58 -0.63
C THR A 373 7.47 -11.82 0.36
N ASP A 374 6.56 -12.72 0.00
CA ASP A 374 5.46 -13.15 0.83
C ASP A 374 4.89 -14.48 0.31
N ASP A 375 3.79 -14.99 0.87
CA ASP A 375 3.13 -16.24 0.48
C ASP A 375 2.78 -16.26 -1.01
N GLU A 376 2.36 -15.15 -1.56
CA GLU A 376 1.86 -15.04 -2.93
C GLU A 376 2.88 -14.60 -3.96
N GLY A 377 4.12 -14.34 -3.53
CA GLY A 377 5.11 -13.95 -4.53
C GLY A 377 6.50 -13.65 -4.02
N TRP A 378 7.49 -14.04 -4.81
CA TRP A 378 8.90 -13.68 -4.67
C TRP A 378 9.31 -12.71 -5.79
N ARG A 379 9.78 -11.48 -5.44
CA ARG A 379 9.95 -10.41 -6.43
C ARG A 379 11.40 -10.02 -6.72
N LEU A 380 12.39 -10.71 -6.20
CA LEU A 380 13.80 -10.40 -6.42
C LEU A 380 14.53 -11.56 -7.13
N ALA A 381 15.26 -11.27 -8.21
CA ALA A 381 16.13 -12.25 -8.85
C ALA A 381 17.40 -12.46 -7.98
N VAL A 382 17.63 -13.70 -7.57
CA VAL A 382 18.79 -14.15 -6.78
C VAL A 382 19.68 -15.04 -7.65
N GLU A 383 20.98 -14.74 -7.72
CA GLU A 383 21.93 -15.53 -8.50
C GLU A 383 22.02 -16.96 -7.96
N GLY A 384 21.98 -17.94 -8.87
CA GLY A 384 22.03 -19.37 -8.51
C GLY A 384 20.67 -19.98 -8.06
N LEU A 385 19.62 -19.15 -7.82
CA LEU A 385 18.30 -19.60 -7.38
C LEU A 385 17.19 -19.14 -8.36
N PRO A 386 17.24 -19.52 -9.65
CA PRO A 386 16.30 -19.00 -10.65
C PRO A 386 14.84 -19.43 -10.43
N GLU A 387 14.60 -20.48 -9.64
CA GLU A 387 13.25 -20.95 -9.32
C GLU A 387 12.46 -19.91 -8.48
N LEU A 388 13.14 -19.08 -7.69
CA LEU A 388 12.51 -18.02 -6.91
C LEU A 388 11.68 -17.08 -7.78
N THR A 389 12.18 -16.74 -8.98
CA THR A 389 11.43 -15.89 -9.93
C THR A 389 10.63 -16.68 -10.95
N ARG A 390 11.12 -17.86 -11.39
CA ARG A 390 10.43 -18.66 -12.41
C ARG A 390 9.17 -19.34 -11.85
N VAL A 391 9.18 -19.75 -10.60
CA VAL A 391 8.05 -20.37 -9.90
C VAL A 391 7.44 -19.36 -8.92
N GLY A 392 8.20 -18.92 -7.91
CA GLY A 392 7.73 -18.00 -6.86
C GLY A 392 7.33 -16.62 -7.37
N GLY A 393 7.83 -16.16 -8.52
CA GLY A 393 7.47 -14.89 -9.14
C GLY A 393 6.25 -14.94 -10.07
N ARG A 394 5.53 -16.06 -10.18
CA ARG A 394 4.41 -16.24 -11.10
C ARG A 394 3.22 -16.89 -10.45
N ARG A 395 2.01 -16.43 -10.77
CA ARG A 395 0.74 -17.02 -10.33
C ARG A 395 -0.16 -17.29 -11.52
N GLY A 396 -0.76 -18.51 -11.56
CA GLY A 396 -1.70 -18.93 -12.59
C GLY A 396 -2.40 -20.21 -12.22
N HIS A 397 -3.26 -20.70 -13.09
CA HIS A 397 -3.97 -21.97 -12.82
C HIS A 397 -3.00 -23.14 -12.71
N THR A 398 -2.94 -23.72 -11.54
CA THR A 398 -2.20 -24.95 -11.24
C THR A 398 -2.81 -25.60 -10.00
N LEU A 399 -2.63 -26.91 -9.86
CA LEU A 399 -2.98 -27.68 -8.67
C LEU A 399 -1.76 -28.39 -8.05
N ASP A 400 -0.57 -28.24 -8.65
CA ASP A 400 0.66 -28.92 -8.21
C ASP A 400 1.86 -27.98 -8.02
N GLU A 401 1.72 -26.72 -8.43
CA GLU A 401 2.68 -25.61 -8.29
C GLU A 401 4.13 -25.94 -8.72
N GLN A 402 4.28 -26.82 -9.71
CA GLN A 402 5.60 -27.18 -10.20
C GLN A 402 6.25 -26.11 -11.09
N ALA A 403 5.42 -25.33 -11.80
CA ALA A 403 5.85 -24.32 -12.76
C ALA A 403 5.59 -22.87 -12.30
N HIS A 404 4.61 -22.68 -11.45
CA HIS A 404 4.19 -21.37 -10.87
C HIS A 404 3.26 -21.62 -9.69
N LEU A 405 3.03 -20.60 -8.89
CA LEU A 405 2.10 -20.60 -7.76
C LEU A 405 0.64 -20.59 -8.26
N MET A 406 -0.29 -21.03 -7.41
CA MET A 406 -1.73 -20.93 -7.66
C MET A 406 -2.20 -19.45 -7.66
N PRO A 407 -3.38 -19.16 -8.26
CA PRO A 407 -3.94 -17.81 -8.24
C PRO A 407 -4.28 -17.36 -6.83
N SER A 408 -4.01 -16.07 -6.53
CA SER A 408 -4.45 -15.41 -5.31
C SER A 408 -4.87 -13.97 -5.61
N TYR A 409 -5.71 -13.36 -4.75
CA TYR A 409 -6.24 -11.99 -4.85
C TYR A 409 -6.85 -11.65 -6.23
N GLY A 410 -7.41 -12.66 -6.89
CA GLY A 410 -8.04 -12.52 -8.19
C GLY A 410 -7.05 -12.27 -9.34
N SER A 411 -5.85 -12.84 -9.27
CA SER A 411 -4.82 -12.73 -10.34
C SER A 411 -5.22 -13.45 -11.62
N GLY A 412 -6.19 -14.36 -11.57
CA GLY A 412 -6.67 -15.15 -12.70
C GLY A 412 -5.74 -16.29 -13.11
N PRO A 413 -6.06 -17.00 -14.21
CA PRO A 413 -5.42 -18.27 -14.55
C PRO A 413 -4.07 -18.13 -15.31
N ASN A 414 -3.76 -16.94 -15.85
CA ASN A 414 -2.59 -16.78 -16.73
C ASN A 414 -1.33 -16.42 -15.91
N PRO A 415 -0.24 -17.24 -15.93
CA PRO A 415 0.97 -16.98 -15.16
C PRO A 415 1.94 -15.98 -15.83
N SER A 416 1.62 -15.44 -17.02
CA SER A 416 2.48 -14.48 -17.71
C SER A 416 2.49 -13.11 -16.98
N PRO A 417 3.67 -12.49 -16.77
CA PRO A 417 3.76 -11.14 -16.20
C PRO A 417 3.04 -10.06 -17.01
N GLU A 418 2.89 -10.24 -18.31
CA GLU A 418 2.19 -9.30 -19.19
C GLU A 418 0.65 -9.37 -19.03
N ALA A 419 0.14 -10.52 -18.60
CA ALA A 419 -1.29 -10.76 -18.47
C ALA A 419 -1.80 -10.76 -17.01
N SER A 420 -0.92 -10.97 -16.04
CA SER A 420 -1.29 -11.11 -14.63
C SER A 420 -0.50 -10.16 -13.74
N ARG A 421 -1.20 -9.36 -12.95
CA ARG A 421 -0.60 -8.53 -11.89
C ARG A 421 -0.03 -9.35 -10.72
N GLY A 422 -0.43 -10.62 -10.60
CA GLY A 422 0.12 -11.57 -9.63
C GLY A 422 1.49 -12.09 -10.03
N SER A 423 1.95 -11.82 -11.26
CA SER A 423 3.21 -12.31 -11.81
C SER A 423 4.15 -11.15 -12.12
N GLY A 424 5.45 -11.39 -11.93
CA GLY A 424 6.52 -10.42 -12.19
C GLY A 424 7.58 -10.45 -11.10
N TRP A 425 8.71 -9.86 -11.41
CA TRP A 425 9.85 -9.71 -10.50
C TRP A 425 10.78 -8.60 -10.97
N TYR A 426 11.62 -8.11 -10.08
CA TYR A 426 12.72 -7.23 -10.43
C TYR A 426 13.95 -8.07 -10.78
N SER A 427 14.51 -7.86 -11.97
CA SER A 427 15.84 -8.36 -12.31
C SER A 427 16.89 -7.68 -11.42
N ARG A 428 18.10 -8.24 -11.38
CA ARG A 428 19.24 -7.58 -10.70
C ARG A 428 19.47 -6.17 -11.23
N ALA A 429 19.30 -5.95 -12.54
CA ALA A 429 19.43 -4.64 -13.17
C ALA A 429 18.31 -3.66 -12.74
N ASP A 430 17.07 -4.14 -12.63
CA ASP A 430 15.94 -3.33 -12.16
C ASP A 430 16.13 -2.90 -10.69
N TYR A 431 16.58 -3.82 -9.84
CA TYR A 431 16.81 -3.52 -8.43
C TYR A 431 17.98 -2.52 -8.26
N LEU A 432 19.10 -2.72 -8.99
CA LEU A 432 20.21 -1.74 -9.04
C LEU A 432 19.75 -0.36 -9.51
N ASP A 433 18.84 -0.29 -10.48
CA ASP A 433 18.28 0.97 -10.97
C ASP A 433 17.40 1.66 -9.92
N ILE A 434 16.61 0.90 -9.17
CA ILE A 434 15.82 1.41 -8.03
C ILE A 434 16.77 1.94 -6.92
N LEU A 435 17.79 1.18 -6.54
CA LEU A 435 18.74 1.58 -5.51
C LEU A 435 19.46 2.89 -5.85
N ARG A 436 19.97 3.01 -7.08
CA ARG A 436 20.63 4.24 -7.55
C ARG A 436 19.68 5.43 -7.62
N TYR A 437 18.43 5.18 -7.99
CA TYR A 437 17.39 6.20 -8.07
C TYR A 437 16.98 6.72 -6.68
N ALA A 438 16.83 5.84 -5.71
CA ALA A 438 16.54 6.17 -4.31
C ALA A 438 17.72 6.93 -3.68
N LYS A 439 18.97 6.42 -3.84
CA LYS A 439 20.18 7.06 -3.32
C LYS A 439 20.32 8.51 -3.80
N ALA A 440 20.06 8.76 -5.11
CA ALA A 440 20.12 10.12 -5.68
C ALA A 440 19.07 11.08 -5.07
N ARG A 441 18.15 10.57 -4.25
CA ARG A 441 17.09 11.28 -3.53
C ARG A 441 17.26 11.24 -2.01
N HIS A 442 18.40 10.76 -1.54
CA HIS A 442 18.69 10.55 -0.12
C HIS A 442 17.64 9.64 0.57
N ILE A 443 17.17 8.62 -0.16
CA ILE A 443 16.29 7.58 0.35
C ILE A 443 17.09 6.29 0.48
N THR A 444 17.13 5.73 1.69
CA THR A 444 17.62 4.38 1.96
C THR A 444 16.55 3.37 1.58
N VAL A 445 16.93 2.35 0.81
CA VAL A 445 16.06 1.20 0.54
C VAL A 445 16.36 0.14 1.60
N MET A 446 15.37 -0.24 2.36
CA MET A 446 15.40 -1.35 3.30
C MET A 446 14.60 -2.52 2.70
N PRO A 447 15.30 -3.57 2.22
CA PRO A 447 14.62 -4.74 1.69
C PRO A 447 14.00 -5.56 2.83
N GLU A 448 12.82 -6.11 2.57
CA GLU A 448 12.19 -7.10 3.42
C GLU A 448 12.14 -8.45 2.72
N ILE A 449 12.56 -9.47 3.45
CA ILE A 449 12.43 -10.90 3.12
C ILE A 449 11.68 -11.52 4.30
N ASP A 450 10.41 -11.71 4.13
CA ASP A 450 9.52 -12.15 5.21
C ASP A 450 9.72 -13.64 5.51
N VAL A 451 10.13 -13.92 6.76
CA VAL A 451 10.49 -15.26 7.26
C VAL A 451 10.34 -15.30 8.80
N PRO A 452 10.09 -16.47 9.40
CA PRO A 452 9.90 -17.79 8.79
C PRO A 452 8.47 -18.05 8.30
N GLY A 453 7.49 -17.28 8.75
CA GLY A 453 6.13 -17.19 8.21
C GLY A 453 6.14 -16.48 6.86
N HIS A 454 4.97 -16.30 6.24
CA HIS A 454 4.80 -15.57 4.98
C HIS A 454 5.78 -15.98 3.85
N ALA A 455 6.27 -17.23 3.91
CA ALA A 455 7.40 -17.70 3.11
C ALA A 455 7.01 -18.69 2.00
N ARG A 456 5.70 -18.86 1.74
CA ARG A 456 5.17 -19.89 0.84
C ARG A 456 5.78 -19.84 -0.56
N ALA A 457 5.91 -18.64 -1.16
CA ALA A 457 6.49 -18.49 -2.50
C ALA A 457 7.93 -19.05 -2.58
N ALA A 458 8.74 -18.81 -1.54
CA ALA A 458 10.09 -19.36 -1.43
C ALA A 458 10.08 -20.89 -1.25
N ILE A 459 9.20 -21.38 -0.38
CA ILE A 459 9.04 -22.82 -0.11
C ILE A 459 8.68 -23.55 -1.40
N GLN A 460 7.65 -23.14 -2.13
CA GLN A 460 7.21 -23.79 -3.36
C GLN A 460 8.28 -23.70 -4.47
N ALA A 461 8.98 -22.57 -4.58
CA ALA A 461 10.09 -22.42 -5.51
C ALA A 461 11.23 -23.39 -5.21
N MET A 462 11.59 -23.59 -3.93
CA MET A 462 12.66 -24.51 -3.54
C MET A 462 12.22 -25.98 -3.63
N GLU A 463 10.95 -26.30 -3.44
CA GLU A 463 10.43 -27.63 -3.70
C GLU A 463 10.42 -27.95 -5.21
N ALA A 464 10.07 -26.98 -6.08
CA ALA A 464 10.19 -27.16 -7.54
C ALA A 464 11.67 -27.39 -7.95
N ARG A 465 12.62 -26.65 -7.35
CA ARG A 465 14.06 -26.87 -7.51
C ARG A 465 14.47 -28.28 -7.05
N THR A 466 14.00 -28.70 -5.90
CA THR A 466 14.28 -30.01 -5.34
C THR A 466 13.81 -31.12 -6.29
N ARG A 467 12.60 -31.06 -6.81
CA ARG A 467 12.04 -31.98 -7.81
C ARG A 467 12.89 -32.02 -9.08
N ARG A 468 13.19 -30.91 -9.65
CA ARG A 468 13.99 -30.79 -10.89
C ARG A 468 15.38 -31.38 -10.74
N LEU A 469 16.09 -31.09 -9.65
CA LEU A 469 17.45 -31.56 -9.41
C LEU A 469 17.49 -33.06 -9.10
N ARG A 470 16.48 -33.62 -8.42
CA ARG A 470 16.32 -35.05 -8.22
C ARG A 470 16.16 -35.81 -9.55
N VAL A 471 15.32 -35.30 -10.45
CA VAL A 471 15.15 -35.83 -11.81
C VAL A 471 16.47 -35.82 -12.59
N ALA A 472 17.28 -34.75 -12.41
CA ALA A 472 18.61 -34.65 -13.00
C ALA A 472 19.68 -35.49 -12.31
N GLY A 473 19.36 -36.22 -11.24
CA GLY A 473 20.28 -37.10 -10.49
C GLY A 473 21.16 -36.37 -9.46
N ASP A 474 21.05 -35.07 -9.32
CA ASP A 474 21.84 -34.26 -8.36
C ASP A 474 21.13 -34.18 -7.00
N THR A 475 21.23 -35.24 -6.21
CA THR A 475 20.58 -35.33 -4.90
C THR A 475 21.18 -34.41 -3.85
N ALA A 476 22.45 -34.05 -3.96
CA ALA A 476 23.12 -33.13 -3.04
C ALA A 476 22.61 -31.68 -3.25
N ALA A 477 22.62 -31.21 -4.48
CA ALA A 477 22.10 -29.88 -4.81
C ALA A 477 20.57 -29.78 -4.55
N ALA A 478 19.82 -30.87 -4.71
CA ALA A 478 18.39 -30.94 -4.41
C ALA A 478 18.07 -30.71 -2.92
N ARG A 479 18.97 -31.09 -2.01
CA ARG A 479 18.78 -30.90 -0.57
C ARG A 479 19.31 -29.54 -0.06
N ALA A 480 20.16 -28.88 -0.84
CA ALA A 480 20.97 -27.76 -0.38
C ALA A 480 20.13 -26.54 0.10
N TYR A 481 18.96 -26.32 -0.51
CA TYR A 481 18.08 -25.17 -0.24
C TYR A 481 16.64 -25.58 0.06
N ARG A 482 16.42 -26.79 0.57
CA ARG A 482 15.09 -27.23 0.93
C ARG A 482 14.61 -26.54 2.21
N LEU A 483 13.39 -25.99 2.18
CA LEU A 483 12.85 -25.14 3.24
C LEU A 483 11.74 -25.80 4.07
N ARG A 484 11.24 -26.96 3.67
CA ARG A 484 10.23 -27.72 4.41
C ARG A 484 10.72 -29.11 4.80
N ASP A 485 10.15 -29.64 5.89
CA ASP A 485 10.28 -31.07 6.22
C ASP A 485 9.16 -31.84 5.51
N PRO A 486 9.49 -32.83 4.65
CA PRO A 486 8.45 -33.63 3.95
C PRO A 486 7.65 -34.54 4.85
N ALA A 487 8.16 -34.84 6.05
CA ALA A 487 7.51 -35.67 7.04
C ALA A 487 6.75 -34.86 8.10
N ASP A 488 6.72 -33.52 7.96
CA ASP A 488 6.00 -32.66 8.85
C ASP A 488 4.49 -32.88 8.73
N THR A 489 3.86 -33.13 9.88
CA THR A 489 2.41 -33.36 10.01
C THR A 489 1.76 -32.24 10.86
N SER A 490 2.45 -31.12 11.03
CA SER A 490 1.92 -29.94 11.75
C SER A 490 0.59 -29.50 11.15
N ASP A 491 -0.37 -29.21 12.00
CA ASP A 491 -1.69 -28.69 11.65
C ASP A 491 -1.78 -27.23 12.07
N TYR A 492 -1.69 -26.34 11.10
CA TYR A 492 -1.78 -24.89 11.34
C TYR A 492 -2.43 -24.18 10.15
N GLU A 493 -2.92 -23.00 10.39
CA GLU A 493 -3.46 -22.11 9.36
C GLU A 493 -3.03 -20.65 9.64
N SER A 494 -2.44 -20.01 8.64
CA SER A 494 -2.06 -18.60 8.72
C SER A 494 -3.28 -17.68 8.70
N VAL A 495 -3.08 -16.40 9.04
CA VAL A 495 -4.15 -15.37 9.02
C VAL A 495 -4.77 -15.22 7.62
N GLN A 496 -4.00 -15.49 6.56
CA GLN A 496 -4.47 -15.47 5.16
C GLN A 496 -5.03 -16.83 4.68
N GLY A 497 -5.07 -17.85 5.57
CA GLY A 497 -5.65 -19.16 5.29
C GLY A 497 -4.70 -20.14 4.60
N TRP A 498 -3.37 -19.91 4.65
CA TRP A 498 -2.37 -20.85 4.16
C TRP A 498 -2.00 -21.87 5.23
N ASP A 499 -1.82 -23.12 4.82
CA ASP A 499 -1.41 -24.25 5.68
C ASP A 499 0.00 -24.78 5.36
N ASP A 500 0.75 -24.08 4.50
CA ASP A 500 2.06 -24.51 3.99
C ASP A 500 3.07 -23.37 3.83
N ASN A 501 2.90 -22.27 4.63
CA ASN A 501 3.64 -21.03 4.44
C ASN A 501 4.81 -20.79 5.40
N VAL A 502 5.12 -21.75 6.29
CA VAL A 502 6.19 -21.58 7.29
C VAL A 502 7.42 -22.37 6.92
N MET A 503 8.60 -21.72 6.89
CA MET A 503 9.89 -22.39 6.69
C MET A 503 10.23 -23.25 7.90
N ASN A 504 10.79 -24.44 7.67
CA ASN A 504 11.29 -25.26 8.75
C ASN A 504 12.63 -24.72 9.27
N VAL A 505 12.60 -24.11 10.46
CA VAL A 505 13.73 -23.41 11.09
C VAL A 505 14.76 -24.36 11.72
N CYS A 506 14.45 -25.66 11.84
CA CYS A 506 15.35 -26.68 12.36
C CYS A 506 16.33 -27.22 11.30
N ARG A 507 16.16 -26.81 10.02
CA ARG A 507 16.99 -27.28 8.91
C ARG A 507 18.19 -26.37 8.66
N PRO A 508 19.42 -26.93 8.53
CA PRO A 508 20.58 -26.12 8.10
C PRO A 508 20.45 -25.51 6.71
N SER A 509 19.60 -26.10 5.84
CA SER A 509 19.34 -25.59 4.49
C SER A 509 18.55 -24.27 4.50
N THR A 510 17.73 -24.01 5.51
CA THR A 510 17.02 -22.73 5.70
C THR A 510 18.01 -21.60 5.93
N TYR A 511 18.97 -21.75 6.85
CA TYR A 511 19.99 -20.73 7.09
C TYR A 511 20.94 -20.55 5.91
N ARG A 512 21.23 -21.61 5.15
CA ARG A 512 21.99 -21.49 3.89
C ARG A 512 21.22 -20.67 2.86
N PHE A 513 19.92 -20.89 2.74
CA PHE A 513 19.04 -20.11 1.86
C PHE A 513 19.05 -18.64 2.24
N LEU A 514 18.78 -18.32 3.51
CA LEU A 514 18.77 -16.96 4.03
C LEU A 514 20.12 -16.25 3.85
N SER A 515 21.23 -16.93 4.17
CA SER A 515 22.58 -16.38 3.94
C SER A 515 22.82 -16.07 2.47
N THR A 516 22.38 -16.92 1.53
CA THR A 516 22.53 -16.68 0.09
C THR A 516 21.72 -15.45 -0.36
N VAL A 517 20.50 -15.29 0.14
CA VAL A 517 19.64 -14.14 -0.18
C VAL A 517 20.24 -12.84 0.39
N VAL A 518 20.72 -12.86 1.64
CA VAL A 518 21.35 -11.69 2.27
C VAL A 518 22.65 -11.30 1.54
N ASP A 519 23.48 -12.28 1.13
CA ASP A 519 24.69 -12.01 0.37
C ASP A 519 24.39 -11.40 -1.00
N GLU A 520 23.31 -11.84 -1.68
CA GLU A 520 22.86 -11.22 -2.93
C GLU A 520 22.41 -9.77 -2.71
N LEU A 521 21.59 -9.49 -1.68
CA LEU A 521 21.16 -8.13 -1.33
C LEU A 521 22.37 -7.22 -1.06
N ARG A 522 23.31 -7.70 -0.23
CA ARG A 522 24.55 -6.97 0.08
C ARG A 522 25.34 -6.63 -1.19
N GLY A 523 25.54 -7.64 -2.06
CA GLY A 523 26.28 -7.44 -3.31
C GLY A 523 25.62 -6.43 -4.26
N LEU A 524 24.27 -6.43 -4.32
CA LEU A 524 23.50 -5.46 -5.12
C LEU A 524 23.60 -4.05 -4.54
N HIS A 525 23.52 -3.88 -3.23
CA HIS A 525 23.68 -2.58 -2.57
C HIS A 525 25.10 -2.03 -2.75
N GLU A 526 26.12 -2.86 -2.58
CA GLU A 526 27.53 -2.50 -2.85
C GLU A 526 27.74 -2.05 -4.31
N ALA A 527 27.18 -2.80 -5.28
CA ALA A 527 27.28 -2.48 -6.71
C ALA A 527 26.51 -1.19 -7.09
N ALA A 528 25.46 -0.84 -6.35
CA ALA A 528 24.77 0.44 -6.48
C ALA A 528 25.50 1.57 -5.75
N GLY A 529 26.43 1.25 -4.84
CA GLY A 529 27.01 2.17 -3.85
C GLY A 529 25.94 2.74 -2.91
N ALA A 530 24.88 1.99 -2.64
CA ALA A 530 23.79 2.34 -1.74
C ALA A 530 24.01 1.68 -0.37
N PRO A 531 23.63 2.32 0.76
CA PRO A 531 23.76 1.68 2.08
C PRO A 531 22.78 0.50 2.23
N LEU A 532 23.16 -0.50 3.01
CA LEU A 532 22.29 -1.56 3.52
C LEU A 532 22.48 -1.64 5.04
N PRO A 533 21.92 -0.69 5.80
CA PRO A 533 22.11 -0.66 7.26
C PRO A 533 21.37 -1.79 7.96
N ALA A 534 20.22 -2.20 7.42
CA ALA A 534 19.37 -3.26 7.98
C ALA A 534 18.68 -4.05 6.86
N VAL A 535 18.32 -5.29 7.17
CA VAL A 535 17.36 -6.11 6.42
C VAL A 535 16.15 -6.33 7.33
N HIS A 536 14.96 -6.07 6.81
CA HIS A 536 13.72 -6.41 7.51
C HIS A 536 13.40 -7.87 7.24
N VAL A 537 13.21 -8.64 8.32
CA VAL A 537 13.04 -10.10 8.24
C VAL A 537 11.56 -10.53 8.30
N GLY A 538 10.62 -9.57 8.39
CA GLY A 538 9.22 -9.85 8.67
C GLY A 538 9.06 -10.32 10.11
N GLY A 539 8.84 -11.61 10.30
CA GLY A 539 8.74 -12.25 11.62
C GLY A 539 7.34 -12.24 12.21
N ASP A 540 6.38 -11.64 11.49
CA ASP A 540 4.99 -11.52 11.91
C ASP A 540 4.18 -12.79 11.63
N GLU A 541 3.11 -12.93 12.39
CA GLU A 541 2.00 -13.86 12.17
C GLU A 541 2.41 -15.33 11.96
N VAL A 542 3.52 -15.80 12.56
CA VAL A 542 3.86 -17.23 12.56
C VAL A 542 2.72 -18.01 13.26
N PRO A 543 2.04 -18.93 12.55
CA PRO A 543 0.84 -19.56 13.10
C PRO A 543 1.17 -20.54 14.23
N GLU A 544 0.32 -20.55 15.26
CA GLU A 544 0.36 -21.54 16.33
C GLU A 544 0.28 -22.97 15.73
N GLY A 545 1.06 -23.88 16.28
CA GLY A 545 1.16 -25.27 15.79
C GLY A 545 2.20 -25.47 14.68
N ALA A 546 2.83 -24.44 14.15
CA ALA A 546 3.96 -24.57 13.24
C ALA A 546 5.07 -25.41 13.87
N TRP A 547 5.67 -26.33 13.07
CA TRP A 547 6.75 -27.26 13.45
C TRP A 547 6.39 -28.34 14.47
N ALA A 548 5.21 -28.29 15.11
CA ALA A 548 4.80 -29.21 16.19
C ALA A 548 4.72 -30.69 15.75
N GLY A 549 4.56 -30.96 14.45
CA GLY A 549 4.53 -32.31 13.86
C GLY A 549 5.76 -32.62 13.01
N SER A 550 6.86 -31.86 13.13
CA SER A 550 8.06 -32.06 12.32
C SER A 550 9.11 -32.94 13.00
N PRO A 551 9.36 -34.18 12.54
CA PRO A 551 10.40 -35.06 13.12
C PRO A 551 11.81 -34.43 13.12
N ILE A 552 12.10 -33.52 12.17
CA ILE A 552 13.38 -32.82 12.13
C ILE A 552 13.46 -31.81 13.30
N CYS A 553 12.34 -31.14 13.64
CA CYS A 553 12.30 -30.23 14.77
C CYS A 553 12.31 -30.97 16.10
N ASP A 554 11.64 -32.12 16.24
CA ASP A 554 11.74 -32.98 17.42
C ASP A 554 13.20 -33.37 17.69
N ASP A 555 13.92 -33.86 16.66
CA ASP A 555 15.33 -34.18 16.74
C ASP A 555 16.22 -32.97 17.06
N TYR A 556 15.83 -31.78 16.59
CA TYR A 556 16.56 -30.51 16.84
C TYR A 556 16.37 -30.05 18.28
N ILE A 557 15.14 -29.99 18.78
CA ILE A 557 14.78 -29.64 20.15
C ILE A 557 15.52 -30.56 21.14
N ALA A 558 15.48 -31.90 20.92
CA ALA A 558 16.14 -32.88 21.81
C ALA A 558 17.67 -32.68 21.94
N ARG A 559 18.32 -31.92 21.05
CA ARG A 559 19.79 -31.75 21.01
C ARG A 559 20.24 -30.34 21.29
N THR A 560 19.30 -29.37 21.34
CA THR A 560 19.63 -27.95 21.45
C THR A 560 19.33 -27.46 22.87
N GLU A 561 20.36 -27.03 23.57
CA GLU A 561 20.21 -26.45 24.91
C GLU A 561 19.41 -25.14 24.83
N GLY A 562 18.47 -24.93 25.73
CA GLY A 562 17.63 -23.73 25.78
C GLY A 562 16.46 -23.73 24.78
N VAL A 563 16.13 -24.89 24.18
CA VAL A 563 14.95 -25.08 23.34
C VAL A 563 14.19 -26.27 23.88
N ASP A 564 13.10 -26.03 24.60
CA ASP A 564 12.35 -27.06 25.32
C ASP A 564 11.11 -27.55 24.55
N GLY A 565 10.66 -26.76 23.52
CA GLY A 565 9.49 -27.05 22.72
C GLY A 565 9.46 -26.31 21.38
N ALA A 566 8.38 -26.55 20.62
CA ALA A 566 8.18 -25.89 19.32
C ALA A 566 7.99 -24.35 19.47
N ASP A 567 7.46 -23.92 20.60
CA ASP A 567 7.21 -22.50 20.89
C ASP A 567 8.52 -21.71 21.05
N ASP A 568 9.61 -22.33 21.49
CA ASP A 568 10.93 -21.69 21.63
C ASP A 568 11.65 -21.52 20.27
N LEU A 569 11.21 -22.26 19.24
CA LEU A 569 11.91 -22.30 17.94
C LEU A 569 11.93 -20.95 17.24
N PHE A 570 10.90 -20.12 17.41
CA PHE A 570 10.86 -18.81 16.79
C PHE A 570 11.95 -17.87 17.36
N GLY A 571 12.02 -17.73 18.68
CA GLY A 571 13.06 -16.92 19.34
C GLY A 571 14.47 -17.43 19.00
N HIS A 572 14.66 -18.75 19.03
CA HIS A 572 15.93 -19.38 18.64
C HIS A 572 16.29 -19.12 17.15
N PHE A 573 15.31 -19.14 16.24
CA PHE A 573 15.50 -18.77 14.84
C PHE A 573 15.94 -17.32 14.70
N LEU A 574 15.28 -16.39 15.39
CA LEU A 574 15.62 -14.96 15.34
C LEU A 574 17.05 -14.71 15.79
N GLY A 575 17.50 -15.27 16.92
CA GLY A 575 18.87 -15.12 17.40
C GLY A 575 19.90 -15.63 16.39
N ARG A 576 19.68 -16.81 15.78
CA ARG A 576 20.57 -17.35 14.75
C ARG A 576 20.60 -16.53 13.46
N PHE A 577 19.45 -15.95 13.10
CA PHE A 577 19.39 -15.13 11.88
C PHE A 577 20.01 -13.75 12.12
N GLN A 578 19.82 -13.18 13.33
CA GLN A 578 20.51 -11.98 13.77
C GLN A 578 22.04 -12.15 13.72
N ASP A 579 22.59 -13.26 14.28
CA ASP A 579 24.02 -13.61 14.13
C ASP A 579 24.47 -13.62 12.67
N THR A 580 23.65 -14.17 11.78
CA THR A 580 23.94 -14.23 10.34
C THR A 580 24.03 -12.84 9.73
N LEU A 581 23.16 -11.91 10.13
CA LEU A 581 23.18 -10.51 9.68
C LEU A 581 24.35 -9.73 10.30
N ALA A 582 24.55 -9.88 11.63
CA ALA A 582 25.62 -9.19 12.38
C ALA A 582 27.01 -9.51 11.84
N THR A 583 27.29 -10.78 11.47
CA THR A 583 28.57 -11.17 10.83
C THR A 583 28.82 -10.45 9.50
N ARG A 584 27.81 -9.84 8.89
CA ARG A 584 27.85 -9.05 7.65
C ARG A 584 27.80 -7.54 7.91
N GLY A 585 27.71 -7.12 9.16
CA GLY A 585 27.56 -5.71 9.56
C GLY A 585 26.18 -5.13 9.19
N ILE A 586 25.12 -5.96 9.21
CA ILE A 586 23.75 -5.59 8.86
C ILE A 586 22.90 -5.78 10.10
N ALA A 587 22.13 -4.76 10.51
CA ALA A 587 21.16 -4.85 11.60
C ALA A 587 19.93 -5.67 11.17
N MET A 588 19.23 -6.27 12.16
CA MET A 588 17.96 -6.93 11.93
C MET A 588 16.81 -5.95 12.22
N ALA A 589 15.94 -5.73 11.25
CA ALA A 589 14.63 -5.11 11.48
C ALA A 589 13.54 -6.18 11.31
N GLY A 590 12.38 -5.99 11.96
CA GLY A 590 11.24 -6.89 11.81
C GLY A 590 9.97 -6.27 12.36
N TRP A 591 8.83 -6.92 12.16
CA TRP A 591 7.60 -6.50 12.80
C TRP A 591 7.73 -6.68 14.32
N GLU A 592 6.77 -6.19 15.09
CA GLU A 592 6.87 -6.12 16.56
C GLU A 592 7.22 -7.43 17.23
N GLU A 593 6.87 -8.56 16.62
CA GLU A 593 7.11 -9.92 17.09
C GLU A 593 8.60 -10.24 17.29
N VAL A 594 9.49 -9.63 16.51
CA VAL A 594 10.94 -9.85 16.67
C VAL A 594 11.48 -9.29 17.98
N GLY A 595 10.75 -8.38 18.62
CA GLY A 595 11.09 -7.82 19.93
C GLY A 595 10.33 -8.44 21.11
N LEU A 596 9.50 -9.48 20.88
CA LEU A 596 8.66 -10.12 21.88
C LEU A 596 9.16 -11.54 22.20
N GLU A 597 8.87 -12.00 23.41
CA GLU A 597 9.23 -13.36 23.86
C GLU A 597 8.47 -14.43 23.09
N GLU A 598 7.23 -14.15 22.67
CA GLU A 598 6.36 -15.06 21.94
C GLU A 598 5.90 -14.41 20.61
N ALA A 599 5.72 -15.23 19.58
CA ALA A 599 5.23 -14.80 18.28
C ALA A 599 3.73 -14.37 18.28
N ASP A 600 3.01 -14.52 19.41
CA ASP A 600 1.59 -14.19 19.48
C ASP A 600 1.34 -12.69 19.57
N HIS A 601 1.16 -12.05 18.42
CA HIS A 601 0.77 -10.65 18.30
C HIS A 601 -0.60 -10.31 18.93
N ARG A 602 -1.43 -11.30 19.25
CA ARG A 602 -2.76 -11.11 19.87
C ARG A 602 -2.70 -11.03 21.38
N SER A 603 -1.66 -11.56 21.97
CA SER A 603 -1.47 -11.51 23.43
C SER A 603 -1.14 -10.09 23.89
N ALA A 604 -1.99 -9.50 24.73
CA ALA A 604 -1.72 -8.19 25.34
C ALA A 604 -0.62 -8.26 26.41
N THR A 605 -0.25 -9.45 26.85
CA THR A 605 0.65 -9.69 28.00
C THR A 605 2.07 -10.10 27.62
N THR A 606 2.33 -10.42 26.33
CA THR A 606 3.67 -10.83 25.88
C THR A 606 4.73 -9.80 26.23
N ALA A 607 5.80 -10.23 26.90
CA ALA A 607 6.89 -9.40 27.36
C ALA A 607 7.89 -9.05 26.24
N PRO A 608 8.64 -7.95 26.35
CA PRO A 608 9.79 -7.72 25.51
C PRO A 608 10.83 -8.84 25.66
N ASN A 609 11.41 -9.30 24.57
CA ASN A 609 12.49 -10.29 24.57
C ASN A 609 13.81 -9.63 25.00
N GLU A 610 14.17 -9.79 26.29
CA GLU A 610 15.37 -9.16 26.86
C GLU A 610 16.67 -9.68 26.22
N ALA A 611 16.67 -10.87 25.61
CA ALA A 611 17.87 -11.47 25.01
C ALA A 611 18.32 -10.78 23.72
N LEU A 612 17.43 -10.06 23.03
CA LEU A 612 17.71 -9.41 21.75
C LEU A 612 17.80 -7.88 21.83
N VAL A 613 17.64 -7.27 23.01
CA VAL A 613 17.64 -5.80 23.18
C VAL A 613 18.97 -5.17 22.76
N ASP A 614 20.10 -5.81 23.10
CA ASP A 614 21.45 -5.29 22.83
C ASP A 614 22.03 -5.70 21.46
N ASP A 615 21.25 -6.40 20.60
CA ASP A 615 21.67 -7.07 19.39
C ASP A 615 21.37 -6.33 18.09
N ASP A 616 21.25 -5.01 18.08
CA ASP A 616 20.87 -4.20 16.90
C ASP A 616 19.56 -4.70 16.22
N VAL A 617 18.56 -5.08 17.03
CA VAL A 617 17.23 -5.48 16.57
C VAL A 617 16.27 -4.30 16.63
N GLN A 618 15.63 -3.98 15.52
CA GLN A 618 14.72 -2.84 15.39
C GLN A 618 13.27 -3.31 15.13
N PRO A 619 12.37 -3.35 16.13
CA PRO A 619 10.97 -3.69 15.94
C PRO A 619 10.15 -2.56 15.33
N TYR A 620 9.29 -2.92 14.35
CA TYR A 620 8.30 -2.06 13.71
C TYR A 620 6.92 -2.38 14.29
N VAL A 621 6.44 -1.52 15.18
CA VAL A 621 5.22 -1.78 15.95
C VAL A 621 3.97 -1.36 15.19
N TRP A 622 3.12 -2.33 14.85
CA TRP A 622 1.94 -2.17 14.01
C TRP A 622 0.60 -2.39 14.74
N SER A 623 0.55 -3.27 15.74
CA SER A 623 -0.67 -3.73 16.39
C SER A 623 -1.15 -2.75 17.47
N ASN A 624 -1.93 -1.73 17.08
CA ASN A 624 -2.56 -0.79 18.02
C ASN A 624 -4.06 -0.61 17.73
N ILE A 625 -4.79 -1.68 17.62
CA ILE A 625 -6.24 -1.58 17.39
C ILE A 625 -6.90 -0.95 18.62
N TRP A 626 -7.39 0.29 18.51
CA TRP A 626 -7.96 1.03 19.63
C TRP A 626 -9.07 0.25 20.37
N GLY A 627 -8.86 -0.05 21.64
CA GLY A 627 -9.68 -0.93 22.49
C GLY A 627 -9.33 -2.42 22.34
N GLY A 628 -8.18 -2.75 21.73
CA GLY A 628 -7.69 -4.13 21.57
C GLY A 628 -6.80 -4.64 22.68
N GLY A 629 -6.22 -3.75 23.49
CA GLY A 629 -5.37 -4.09 24.63
C GLY A 629 -3.87 -4.15 24.34
N THR A 630 -3.45 -3.95 23.08
CA THR A 630 -2.04 -3.98 22.65
C THR A 630 -1.45 -2.59 22.35
N GLU A 631 -2.17 -1.53 22.69
CA GLU A 631 -1.84 -0.17 22.30
C GLU A 631 -0.52 0.33 22.86
N ASP A 632 -0.10 -0.16 24.02
CA ASP A 632 1.14 0.24 24.70
C ASP A 632 2.41 -0.46 24.22
N ARG A 633 2.30 -1.42 23.30
CA ARG A 633 3.41 -2.29 22.88
C ARG A 633 4.64 -1.49 22.41
N ALA A 634 4.43 -0.43 21.63
CA ALA A 634 5.53 0.45 21.21
C ALA A 634 6.29 1.06 22.40
N TYR A 635 5.57 1.42 23.46
CA TYR A 635 6.19 2.00 24.65
C TYR A 635 6.83 0.94 25.56
N ARG A 636 6.25 -0.25 25.64
CA ARG A 636 6.86 -1.39 26.36
C ARG A 636 8.21 -1.75 25.77
N LEU A 637 8.28 -1.91 24.43
CA LEU A 637 9.53 -2.19 23.72
C LEU A 637 10.54 -1.05 23.83
N ALA A 638 10.12 0.21 23.64
CA ALA A 638 11.01 1.36 23.80
C ALA A 638 11.54 1.50 25.24
N ASN A 639 10.70 1.27 26.25
CA ASN A 639 11.11 1.31 27.66
C ASN A 639 12.07 0.17 28.03
N ALA A 640 11.99 -0.97 27.35
CA ALA A 640 12.93 -2.09 27.49
C ALA A 640 14.29 -1.83 26.82
N GLY A 641 14.39 -0.81 25.95
CA GLY A 641 15.65 -0.40 25.30
C GLY A 641 15.68 -0.56 23.79
N TYR A 642 14.66 -1.15 23.16
CA TYR A 642 14.62 -1.29 21.71
C TYR A 642 14.46 0.04 20.97
N ASP A 643 15.15 0.18 19.85
CA ASP A 643 14.95 1.25 18.86
C ASP A 643 13.69 0.98 18.02
N VAL A 644 12.58 1.62 18.40
CA VAL A 644 11.23 1.33 17.86
C VAL A 644 10.87 2.25 16.70
N VAL A 645 10.35 1.68 15.61
CA VAL A 645 9.64 2.41 14.55
C VAL A 645 8.14 2.24 14.75
N MET A 646 7.41 3.36 14.83
CA MET A 646 5.95 3.34 15.00
C MET A 646 5.24 3.22 13.64
N SER A 647 4.57 2.09 13.46
CA SER A 647 3.89 1.68 12.21
C SER A 647 2.38 1.43 12.41
N GLN A 648 1.77 2.07 13.41
CA GLN A 648 0.44 1.79 13.94
C GLN A 648 -0.65 1.67 12.87
N ALA A 649 -1.34 0.51 12.84
CA ALA A 649 -2.33 0.18 11.83
C ALA A 649 -3.49 1.17 11.77
N THR A 650 -3.95 1.66 12.92
CA THR A 650 -5.08 2.61 13.01
C THR A 650 -4.77 4.01 12.47
N ASN A 651 -3.48 4.34 12.25
CA ASN A 651 -3.04 5.65 11.80
C ASN A 651 -2.25 5.61 10.48
N PHE A 652 -1.47 4.56 10.22
CA PHE A 652 -0.46 4.54 9.17
C PHE A 652 -0.63 3.42 8.14
N TYR A 653 -1.60 2.49 8.29
CA TYR A 653 -1.90 1.53 7.24
C TYR A 653 -2.70 2.20 6.13
N PHE A 654 -2.02 2.56 5.06
CA PHE A 654 -2.62 3.26 3.92
C PHE A 654 -3.35 2.32 2.95
N ASP A 655 -3.26 1.02 3.13
CA ASP A 655 -4.12 0.02 2.52
C ASP A 655 -5.51 -0.06 3.18
N MET A 656 -5.69 0.46 4.41
CA MET A 656 -7.01 0.61 5.01
C MET A 656 -7.88 1.60 4.24
N ALA A 657 -9.18 1.34 4.19
CA ALA A 657 -10.11 2.21 3.50
C ALA A 657 -10.23 3.59 4.18
N TYR A 658 -10.34 4.65 3.38
CA TYR A 658 -10.55 6.01 3.90
C TYR A 658 -11.88 6.19 4.65
N SER A 659 -12.87 5.35 4.38
CA SER A 659 -14.20 5.42 5.03
C SER A 659 -15.01 4.15 4.83
N LYS A 660 -16.07 3.98 5.60
CA LYS A 660 -16.98 2.82 5.51
C LYS A 660 -17.78 2.70 4.20
N HIS A 661 -17.73 3.69 3.31
CA HIS A 661 -18.51 3.64 2.08
C HIS A 661 -18.12 2.42 1.21
N PRO A 662 -19.10 1.61 0.70
CA PRO A 662 -18.80 0.34 -0.01
C PRO A 662 -17.93 0.46 -1.26
N ARG A 663 -17.88 1.64 -1.88
CA ARG A 663 -17.04 1.93 -3.06
C ARG A 663 -15.70 2.59 -2.71
N GLU A 664 -15.32 2.64 -1.46
CA GLU A 664 -14.00 3.07 -1.00
C GLU A 664 -13.17 1.81 -0.83
N ASP A 665 -12.12 1.64 -1.62
CA ASP A 665 -11.28 0.44 -1.57
C ASP A 665 -10.39 0.42 -0.33
N GLY A 666 -9.87 -0.75 -0.01
CA GLY A 666 -9.01 -1.03 1.14
C GLY A 666 -9.70 -1.85 2.21
N TYR A 667 -8.89 -2.48 3.03
CA TYR A 667 -9.34 -3.24 4.20
C TYR A 667 -9.87 -2.32 5.32
N TYR A 668 -10.40 -2.92 6.39
CA TYR A 668 -11.06 -2.18 7.49
C TYR A 668 -10.99 -2.93 8.83
N TRP A 669 -10.09 -3.90 8.92
CA TRP A 669 -9.93 -4.70 10.15
C TRP A 669 -9.46 -3.84 11.34
N ALA A 670 -8.57 -2.85 11.12
CA ALA A 670 -8.13 -1.90 12.14
C ALA A 670 -9.05 -0.66 12.25
N GLY A 671 -10.05 -0.51 11.37
CA GLY A 671 -10.92 0.66 11.28
C GLY A 671 -10.81 1.37 9.93
N PHE A 672 -10.96 2.70 9.93
CA PHE A 672 -10.86 3.52 8.71
C PHE A 672 -9.78 4.58 8.89
N VAL A 673 -8.81 4.61 7.97
CA VAL A 673 -7.69 5.54 8.00
C VAL A 673 -7.89 6.64 6.96
N ASP A 674 -8.38 7.80 7.38
CA ASP A 674 -8.52 8.96 6.51
C ASP A 674 -7.24 9.82 6.48
N THR A 675 -7.25 10.95 5.78
CA THR A 675 -6.09 11.86 5.72
C THR A 675 -5.78 12.52 7.06
N LYS A 676 -6.76 12.63 7.96
CA LYS A 676 -6.60 13.24 9.27
C LYS A 676 -5.96 12.28 10.29
N ALA A 677 -6.14 10.99 10.13
CA ALA A 677 -5.63 9.98 11.07
C ALA A 677 -4.10 10.07 11.28
N PRO A 678 -3.24 10.05 10.24
CA PRO A 678 -1.80 10.23 10.45
C PRO A 678 -1.45 11.65 10.91
N PHE A 679 -2.19 12.70 10.51
CA PHE A 679 -1.96 14.07 10.99
C PHE A 679 -2.20 14.20 12.50
N ALA A 680 -3.18 13.49 13.04
CA ALA A 680 -3.57 13.58 14.44
C ALA A 680 -2.67 12.78 15.40
N PHE A 681 -1.74 11.99 14.90
CA PHE A 681 -0.91 11.09 15.69
C PHE A 681 0.08 11.84 16.60
N VAL A 682 0.21 11.37 17.85
CA VAL A 682 1.08 11.93 18.88
C VAL A 682 2.09 10.87 19.32
N PRO A 683 3.29 10.80 18.73
CA PRO A 683 4.23 9.67 18.96
C PRO A 683 4.69 9.46 20.40
N PHE A 684 4.77 10.51 21.21
CA PHE A 684 5.23 10.43 22.61
C PHE A 684 4.09 10.39 23.63
N ASP A 685 2.84 10.32 23.15
CA ASP A 685 1.64 10.06 23.94
C ASP A 685 0.54 9.58 22.98
N LEU A 686 0.70 8.37 22.48
CA LEU A 686 -0.12 7.83 21.39
C LEU A 686 -1.61 7.77 21.75
N TYR A 687 -1.94 7.65 23.03
CA TYR A 687 -3.34 7.61 23.51
C TYR A 687 -4.13 8.89 23.19
N LYS A 688 -3.44 10.05 23.12
CA LYS A 688 -4.04 11.32 22.62
C LYS A 688 -4.52 11.25 21.16
N SER A 689 -4.12 10.21 20.45
CA SER A 689 -4.53 9.96 19.05
C SER A 689 -5.83 9.16 18.93
N ALA A 690 -6.26 8.49 20.01
CA ALA A 690 -7.42 7.62 20.04
C ALA A 690 -8.72 8.45 20.14
N ASP A 691 -9.51 8.46 19.08
CA ASP A 691 -10.83 9.12 19.07
C ASP A 691 -11.98 8.08 19.15
N ARG A 692 -11.81 6.90 18.55
CA ARG A 692 -12.84 5.85 18.44
C ARG A 692 -12.22 4.46 18.33
N THR A 693 -12.94 3.45 18.81
CA THR A 693 -12.60 2.05 18.56
C THR A 693 -12.76 1.69 17.08
N ARG A 694 -12.24 0.54 16.67
CA ARG A 694 -12.45 0.02 15.29
C ARG A 694 -13.94 -0.09 14.92
N MET A 695 -14.84 -0.32 15.90
CA MET A 695 -16.28 -0.41 15.71
C MET A 695 -17.00 0.95 15.76
N GLY A 696 -16.26 2.05 16.04
CA GLY A 696 -16.79 3.42 16.00
C GLY A 696 -17.29 3.98 17.32
N HIS A 697 -17.15 3.23 18.41
CA HIS A 697 -17.50 3.74 19.76
C HIS A 697 -16.50 4.83 20.15
N PRO A 698 -16.98 5.95 20.72
CA PRO A 698 -16.08 6.99 21.24
C PRO A 698 -15.16 6.42 22.33
N ILE A 699 -13.91 6.88 22.36
CA ILE A 699 -12.94 6.57 23.40
C ILE A 699 -12.71 7.84 24.22
N ASP A 700 -12.75 7.68 25.54
CA ASP A 700 -12.16 8.61 26.46
C ASP A 700 -10.77 8.08 26.85
N PRO A 701 -9.69 8.71 26.33
CA PRO A 701 -8.33 8.19 26.53
C PRO A 701 -7.91 8.10 28.01
N ASP A 702 -8.43 9.00 28.86
CA ASP A 702 -8.04 9.06 30.27
C ASP A 702 -8.56 7.87 31.08
N THR A 703 -9.70 7.32 30.66
CA THR A 703 -10.29 6.12 31.32
C THR A 703 -9.95 4.84 30.57
N ALA A 704 -9.95 4.85 29.23
CA ALA A 704 -9.73 3.64 28.44
C ALA A 704 -8.30 3.10 28.52
N PHE A 705 -7.32 3.96 28.78
CA PHE A 705 -5.89 3.62 28.80
C PHE A 705 -5.22 3.97 30.14
N ALA A 706 -6.00 3.97 31.25
CA ALA A 706 -5.48 4.29 32.58
C ALA A 706 -4.38 3.33 33.03
N ASP A 707 -4.54 2.04 32.71
CA ASP A 707 -3.63 0.96 33.11
C ASP A 707 -2.55 0.64 32.03
N GLN A 708 -2.56 1.34 30.92
CA GLN A 708 -1.58 1.11 29.83
C GLN A 708 -0.23 1.76 30.15
N VAL A 709 0.86 1.10 29.71
CA VAL A 709 2.22 1.60 29.90
C VAL A 709 2.43 2.93 29.18
N ARG A 710 3.08 3.87 29.85
CA ARG A 710 3.48 5.17 29.28
C ARG A 710 4.95 5.15 28.87
N LEU A 711 5.27 5.93 27.83
CA LEU A 711 6.66 6.11 27.41
C LEU A 711 7.45 6.84 28.51
N ALA A 712 8.52 6.22 29.00
CA ALA A 712 9.44 6.85 29.94
C ALA A 712 10.20 8.01 29.27
N ASP A 713 10.50 9.07 30.00
CA ASP A 713 11.25 10.20 29.45
C ASP A 713 12.64 9.79 28.94
N THR A 714 13.28 8.82 29.61
CA THR A 714 14.57 8.24 29.21
C THR A 714 14.52 7.43 27.92
N ALA A 715 13.35 6.88 27.56
CA ALA A 715 13.13 6.05 26.39
C ALA A 715 12.64 6.83 25.14
N ARG A 716 12.48 8.16 25.24
CA ARG A 716 12.00 8.96 24.10
C ARG A 716 12.89 8.86 22.88
N ASN A 717 14.19 8.75 23.04
CA ASN A 717 15.15 8.62 21.96
C ASN A 717 15.08 7.24 21.28
N ASN A 718 14.49 6.25 21.94
CA ASN A 718 14.26 4.91 21.41
C ASN A 718 13.08 4.90 20.40
N ILE A 719 12.25 5.94 20.37
CA ILE A 719 11.28 6.11 19.27
C ILE A 719 12.00 6.75 18.08
N ARG A 720 12.44 5.90 17.13
CA ARG A 720 13.27 6.31 15.99
C ARG A 720 12.50 7.04 14.92
N GLY A 721 11.20 6.79 14.81
CA GLY A 721 10.38 7.46 13.80
C GLY A 721 9.05 6.82 13.49
N LEU A 722 8.50 7.21 12.34
CA LEU A 722 7.18 6.83 11.86
C LEU A 722 7.28 6.21 10.47
N GLN A 723 6.45 5.19 10.21
CA GLN A 723 6.34 4.59 8.89
C GLN A 723 4.88 4.35 8.50
N GLY A 724 4.56 4.64 7.23
CA GLY A 724 3.28 4.28 6.61
C GLY A 724 3.38 2.97 5.83
N GLN A 725 2.31 2.18 5.79
CA GLN A 725 2.26 0.90 5.11
C GLN A 725 1.31 0.93 3.92
N LEU A 726 1.71 0.29 2.83
CA LEU A 726 0.92 0.03 1.64
C LEU A 726 0.98 -1.48 1.35
N TRP A 727 0.16 -2.26 2.08
CA TRP A 727 -0.01 -3.69 1.83
C TRP A 727 -0.68 -3.94 0.48
N GLY A 728 -0.25 -5.00 -0.21
CA GLY A 728 -0.44 -5.19 -1.64
C GLY A 728 -1.75 -5.82 -2.09
N GLU A 729 -2.51 -6.48 -1.23
CA GLU A 729 -3.65 -7.35 -1.58
C GLU A 729 -4.72 -6.61 -2.38
N THR A 730 -5.00 -5.36 -2.03
CA THR A 730 -5.98 -4.51 -2.73
C THR A 730 -5.36 -3.55 -3.74
N LEU A 731 -4.03 -3.45 -3.79
CA LEU A 731 -3.28 -2.53 -4.68
C LEU A 731 -3.07 -3.12 -6.07
N ARG A 732 -4.17 -3.48 -6.71
CA ARG A 732 -4.18 -4.25 -7.97
C ARG A 732 -3.62 -3.50 -9.20
N LYS A 733 -3.32 -2.20 -9.10
CA LYS A 733 -2.78 -1.35 -10.18
C LYS A 733 -1.99 -0.18 -9.59
N PRO A 734 -1.03 0.41 -10.31
CA PRO A 734 -0.29 1.59 -9.85
C PRO A 734 -1.18 2.78 -9.47
N ASP A 735 -2.24 3.05 -10.23
CA ASP A 735 -3.20 4.11 -9.93
C ASP A 735 -3.91 3.91 -8.59
N ARG A 736 -4.09 2.64 -8.17
CA ARG A 736 -4.68 2.31 -6.87
C ARG A 736 -3.68 2.56 -5.75
N MET A 737 -2.42 2.16 -5.91
CA MET A 737 -1.35 2.49 -4.96
C MET A 737 -1.26 4.01 -4.73
N GLU A 738 -1.23 4.78 -5.81
CA GLU A 738 -1.17 6.25 -5.77
C GLU A 738 -2.40 6.87 -5.06
N TYR A 739 -3.60 6.35 -5.34
CA TYR A 739 -4.85 6.74 -4.68
C TYR A 739 -4.81 6.47 -3.17
N MET A 740 -4.27 5.32 -2.77
CA MET A 740 -4.19 4.93 -1.38
C MET A 740 -3.09 5.68 -0.63
N ALA A 741 -1.97 5.99 -1.27
CA ALA A 741 -0.87 6.74 -0.68
C ALA A 741 -1.22 8.21 -0.43
N VAL A 742 -1.73 8.93 -1.44
CA VAL A 742 -1.91 10.39 -1.39
C VAL A 742 -3.40 10.75 -1.30
N PRO A 743 -3.78 11.60 -0.31
CA PRO A 743 -2.95 12.57 0.46
C PRO A 743 -2.45 12.11 1.84
N ARG A 744 -2.65 10.86 2.28
CA ARG A 744 -2.25 10.40 3.63
C ARG A 744 -0.75 10.51 3.89
N LEU A 745 0.08 10.20 2.88
CA LEU A 745 1.54 10.34 2.95
C LEU A 745 1.97 11.76 3.34
N LEU A 746 1.24 12.81 2.90
CA LEU A 746 1.56 14.18 3.26
C LEU A 746 1.34 14.44 4.76
N SER A 747 0.33 13.79 5.34
CA SER A 747 0.05 13.86 6.78
C SER A 747 1.08 13.09 7.62
N LEU A 748 1.53 11.93 7.14
CA LEU A 748 2.64 11.18 7.72
C LEU A 748 3.92 12.03 7.70
N ALA A 749 4.28 12.60 6.53
CA ALA A 749 5.45 13.44 6.37
C ALA A 749 5.43 14.66 7.32
N GLU A 750 4.27 15.30 7.49
CA GLU A 750 4.08 16.38 8.46
C GLU A 750 4.36 15.91 9.90
N ARG A 751 3.95 14.71 10.30
CA ARG A 751 4.19 14.19 11.66
C ARG A 751 5.62 13.71 11.87
N ALA A 752 6.22 13.11 10.85
CA ALA A 752 7.56 12.54 10.95
C ALA A 752 8.68 13.60 10.86
N TRP A 753 8.43 14.70 10.12
CA TRP A 753 9.43 15.76 9.93
C TRP A 753 9.22 16.97 10.85
N ALA A 754 7.98 17.54 10.88
CA ALA A 754 7.72 18.80 11.55
C ALA A 754 7.94 18.76 13.06
N PRO A 755 8.29 19.88 13.70
CA PRO A 755 8.42 19.95 15.15
C PRO A 755 7.15 19.48 15.89
N ARG A 756 7.29 19.08 17.15
CA ARG A 756 6.15 18.70 18.00
C ARG A 756 5.13 19.86 18.01
N PRO A 757 3.89 19.61 17.59
CA PRO A 757 2.91 20.70 17.58
C PRO A 757 2.45 21.05 18.99
N GLY A 758 2.23 22.35 19.26
CA GLY A 758 1.82 22.81 20.58
C GLY A 758 0.51 22.20 21.10
N TRP A 759 -0.41 21.78 20.21
CA TRP A 759 -1.63 21.08 20.66
C TRP A 759 -1.34 19.69 21.24
N ALA A 760 -0.25 19.02 20.83
CA ALA A 760 0.11 17.69 21.34
C ALA A 760 0.68 17.71 22.77
N THR A 761 0.97 18.91 23.34
CA THR A 761 1.46 19.06 24.72
C THR A 761 0.33 19.33 25.71
N LEU A 762 -0.91 19.53 25.22
CA LEU A 762 -2.06 19.84 26.07
C LEU A 762 -2.59 18.58 26.75
N ASP A 763 -2.84 18.65 28.06
CA ASP A 763 -3.44 17.58 28.84
C ASP A 763 -4.98 17.66 28.84
N ASP A 764 -5.55 18.88 28.81
CA ASP A 764 -7.00 19.03 28.66
C ASP A 764 -7.49 18.53 27.29
N SER A 765 -8.24 17.45 27.30
CA SER A 765 -8.72 16.77 26.10
C SER A 765 -9.63 17.65 25.22
N GLY A 766 -10.36 18.60 25.79
CA GLY A 766 -11.20 19.56 25.07
C GLY A 766 -10.36 20.59 24.35
N ALA A 767 -9.39 21.22 25.02
CA ALA A 767 -8.45 22.17 24.42
C ALA A 767 -7.59 21.51 23.34
N LEU A 768 -7.11 20.27 23.59
CA LEU A 768 -6.37 19.48 22.60
C LEU A 768 -7.20 19.30 21.32
N ARG A 769 -8.44 18.79 21.43
CA ARG A 769 -9.33 18.60 20.27
C ARG A 769 -9.59 19.90 19.52
N ALA A 770 -9.84 21.00 20.22
CA ALA A 770 -10.08 22.30 19.59
C ALA A 770 -8.85 22.81 18.82
N ARG A 771 -7.68 22.79 19.44
CA ARG A 771 -6.42 23.23 18.80
C ARG A 771 -5.97 22.30 17.66
N ARG A 772 -6.15 20.99 17.81
CA ARG A 772 -5.90 20.01 16.74
C ARG A 772 -6.83 20.28 15.53
N ALA A 773 -8.10 20.59 15.76
CA ALA A 773 -9.04 20.92 14.69
C ALA A 773 -8.67 22.21 13.94
N GLU A 774 -8.18 23.24 14.66
CA GLU A 774 -7.66 24.49 14.06
C GLU A 774 -6.41 24.21 13.18
N ALA A 775 -5.45 23.42 13.71
CA ALA A 775 -4.24 23.03 13.00
C ALA A 775 -4.59 22.17 11.77
N TRP A 776 -5.54 21.23 11.89
CA TRP A 776 -6.05 20.46 10.76
C TRP A 776 -6.67 21.35 9.69
N THR A 777 -7.49 22.36 10.08
CA THR A 777 -8.08 23.29 9.12
C THR A 777 -6.99 24.01 8.31
N ALA A 778 -5.91 24.47 8.95
CA ALA A 778 -4.79 25.10 8.27
C ALA A 778 -4.09 24.12 7.30
N PHE A 779 -3.84 22.89 7.74
CA PHE A 779 -3.18 21.87 6.93
C PHE A 779 -4.05 21.42 5.75
N ALA A 780 -5.35 21.17 5.95
CA ALA A 780 -6.30 20.78 4.89
C ALA A 780 -6.40 21.87 3.79
N ASN A 781 -6.37 23.16 4.16
CA ASN A 781 -6.30 24.26 3.20
C ASN A 781 -4.99 24.23 2.40
N ARG A 782 -3.86 23.93 3.05
CA ARG A 782 -2.55 23.79 2.38
C ARG A 782 -2.58 22.67 1.36
N LEU A 783 -3.13 21.52 1.73
CA LEU A 783 -3.31 20.37 0.82
C LEU A 783 -4.16 20.76 -0.40
N GLY A 784 -5.35 21.34 -0.19
CA GLY A 784 -6.29 21.64 -1.27
C GLY A 784 -5.91 22.82 -2.16
N HIS A 785 -5.28 23.87 -1.62
CA HIS A 785 -4.88 25.05 -2.39
C HIS A 785 -3.52 24.93 -3.06
N ARG A 786 -2.60 24.13 -2.52
CA ARG A 786 -1.21 24.11 -2.97
C ARG A 786 -0.70 22.73 -3.34
N GLU A 787 -0.75 21.77 -2.40
CA GLU A 787 -0.05 20.48 -2.59
C GLU A 787 -0.69 19.67 -3.71
N LEU A 788 -1.98 19.39 -3.64
CA LEU A 788 -2.65 18.62 -4.69
C LEU A 788 -2.65 19.33 -6.06
N PRO A 789 -2.89 20.65 -6.17
CA PRO A 789 -2.69 21.37 -7.42
C PRO A 789 -1.27 21.29 -7.99
N ARG A 790 -0.24 21.36 -7.15
CA ARG A 790 1.16 21.24 -7.57
C ARG A 790 1.49 19.82 -8.02
N LEU A 791 1.04 18.80 -7.28
CA LEU A 791 1.21 17.39 -7.65
C LEU A 791 0.55 17.09 -9.00
N SER A 792 -0.68 17.58 -9.25
CA SER A 792 -1.35 17.43 -10.55
C SER A 792 -0.49 17.92 -11.71
N ILE A 793 0.20 19.03 -11.53
CA ILE A 793 0.96 19.66 -12.60
C ILE A 793 2.32 18.99 -12.79
N ARG A 794 3.02 18.70 -11.72
CA ARG A 794 4.36 18.05 -11.76
C ARG A 794 4.30 16.59 -12.17
N HIS A 795 3.25 15.92 -11.78
CA HIS A 795 3.02 14.49 -11.99
C HIS A 795 1.60 14.28 -12.56
N PRO A 796 1.35 14.67 -13.82
CA PRO A 796 0.01 14.65 -14.40
C PRO A 796 -0.60 13.25 -14.46
N ASP A 797 0.22 12.22 -14.48
CA ASP A 797 -0.20 10.82 -14.51
C ASP A 797 -0.53 10.23 -13.12
N TRP A 798 -0.30 10.99 -12.05
CA TRP A 798 -0.60 10.53 -10.68
C TRP A 798 -2.09 10.52 -10.37
N SER A 799 -2.57 9.38 -9.87
CA SER A 799 -3.99 9.12 -9.56
C SER A 799 -4.31 9.27 -8.07
N TYR A 800 -3.92 10.38 -7.44
CA TYR A 800 -4.23 10.60 -6.02
C TYR A 800 -5.73 10.74 -5.74
N ARG A 801 -6.12 10.49 -4.47
CA ARG A 801 -7.51 10.55 -4.04
C ARG A 801 -8.06 11.98 -4.02
N LEU A 802 -9.17 12.19 -4.71
CA LEU A 802 -10.00 13.38 -4.60
C LEU A 802 -11.20 13.08 -3.68
N PRO A 803 -11.29 13.71 -2.49
CA PRO A 803 -12.36 13.42 -1.55
C PRO A 803 -13.73 13.75 -2.14
N PRO A 804 -14.76 12.88 -1.95
CA PRO A 804 -16.13 13.20 -2.36
C PRO A 804 -16.65 14.43 -1.62
N PRO A 805 -17.42 15.31 -2.27
CA PRO A 805 -17.97 16.47 -1.60
C PRO A 805 -19.04 16.09 -0.56
N GLY A 806 -19.14 16.92 0.49
CA GLY A 806 -20.30 16.99 1.36
C GLY A 806 -21.34 17.93 0.78
N ALA A 807 -22.63 17.60 0.92
CA ALA A 807 -23.70 18.45 0.43
C ALA A 807 -25.03 18.17 1.11
N THR A 808 -25.86 19.21 1.24
CA THR A 808 -27.25 19.14 1.70
C THR A 808 -28.13 20.08 0.85
N VAL A 809 -29.42 19.78 0.76
CA VAL A 809 -30.44 20.67 0.21
C VAL A 809 -31.43 21.00 1.31
N GLU A 810 -31.42 22.25 1.78
CA GLU A 810 -32.26 22.74 2.86
C GLU A 810 -33.09 23.91 2.34
N ALA A 811 -34.38 23.87 2.53
CA ALA A 811 -35.33 24.90 2.04
C ALA A 811 -35.09 25.26 0.55
N GLY A 812 -34.89 24.26 -0.31
CA GLY A 812 -34.66 24.47 -1.75
C GLY A 812 -33.27 25.06 -2.09
N THR A 813 -32.33 25.07 -1.16
CA THR A 813 -30.98 25.65 -1.36
C THR A 813 -29.92 24.57 -1.17
N LEU A 814 -29.11 24.32 -2.21
CA LEU A 814 -27.93 23.47 -2.15
C LEU A 814 -26.81 24.16 -1.38
N ARG A 815 -26.28 23.47 -0.37
CA ARG A 815 -25.05 23.84 0.33
C ARG A 815 -24.03 22.72 0.17
N ALA A 816 -22.76 23.06 -0.10
CA ALA A 816 -21.72 22.06 -0.29
C ALA A 816 -20.38 22.49 0.30
N ASN A 817 -19.56 21.51 0.65
CA ASN A 817 -18.17 21.69 1.11
C ASN A 817 -17.32 20.48 0.68
N VAL A 818 -16.04 20.48 1.02
CA VAL A 818 -15.10 19.39 0.73
C VAL A 818 -14.05 19.31 1.84
N ALA A 819 -13.54 18.11 2.11
CA ALA A 819 -12.54 17.84 3.15
C ALA A 819 -11.22 18.62 2.97
N LEU A 820 -10.87 18.98 1.74
CA LEU A 820 -9.66 19.73 1.39
C LEU A 820 -10.07 21.03 0.66
N PRO A 821 -10.28 22.14 1.42
CA PRO A 821 -10.67 23.43 0.84
C PRO A 821 -9.64 23.90 -0.21
N GLY A 822 -10.15 24.43 -1.34
CA GLY A 822 -9.34 24.82 -2.50
C GLY A 822 -9.60 23.96 -3.72
N LEU A 823 -9.97 22.69 -3.54
CA LEU A 823 -10.42 21.83 -4.62
C LEU A 823 -11.74 22.33 -5.21
N ALA A 824 -11.91 22.17 -6.54
CA ALA A 824 -13.13 22.62 -7.20
C ALA A 824 -14.27 21.59 -7.00
N VAL A 825 -15.38 22.02 -6.42
CA VAL A 825 -16.63 21.26 -6.40
C VAL A 825 -17.51 21.74 -7.55
N ARG A 826 -18.00 20.80 -8.40
CA ARG A 826 -18.91 21.09 -9.49
C ARG A 826 -20.20 20.32 -9.32
N TYR A 827 -21.31 20.85 -9.85
CA TYR A 827 -22.63 20.27 -9.64
C TYR A 827 -23.48 20.30 -10.92
N THR A 828 -24.53 19.49 -10.92
CA THR A 828 -25.63 19.48 -11.89
C THR A 828 -26.95 19.34 -11.11
N THR A 829 -28.06 19.81 -11.70
CA THR A 829 -29.41 19.74 -11.09
C THR A 829 -30.38 18.90 -11.93
N ASP A 830 -29.91 18.35 -13.03
CA ASP A 830 -30.66 17.54 -14.01
C ASP A 830 -30.39 16.01 -13.87
N GLY A 831 -29.60 15.62 -12.87
CA GLY A 831 -29.20 14.22 -12.66
C GLY A 831 -28.07 13.73 -13.58
N THR A 832 -27.49 14.57 -14.44
CA THR A 832 -26.31 14.20 -15.22
C THR A 832 -25.05 14.14 -14.34
N ARG A 833 -24.03 13.44 -14.77
CA ARG A 833 -22.76 13.36 -14.07
C ARG A 833 -21.95 14.66 -14.25
N PRO A 834 -21.56 15.38 -13.17
CA PRO A 834 -20.74 16.58 -13.32
C PRO A 834 -19.42 16.33 -14.03
N THR A 835 -19.07 17.19 -14.97
CA THR A 835 -17.82 17.22 -15.76
C THR A 835 -16.93 18.41 -15.32
N ALA A 836 -15.73 18.50 -15.90
CA ALA A 836 -14.82 19.63 -15.67
C ALA A 836 -15.38 20.98 -16.16
N THR A 837 -16.40 20.97 -17.01
CA THR A 837 -17.06 22.17 -17.54
C THR A 837 -18.40 22.49 -16.86
N SER A 838 -18.93 21.58 -16.00
CA SER A 838 -20.16 21.85 -15.23
C SER A 838 -20.01 23.04 -14.29
N PRO A 839 -21.09 23.70 -13.88
CA PRO A 839 -21.06 24.84 -12.96
C PRO A 839 -20.25 24.55 -11.70
N ARG A 840 -19.38 25.51 -11.32
CA ARG A 840 -18.60 25.42 -10.09
C ARG A 840 -19.44 25.92 -8.91
N TYR A 841 -19.44 25.18 -7.83
CA TYR A 841 -20.05 25.59 -6.57
C TYR A 841 -19.14 26.62 -5.86
N THR A 842 -19.62 27.84 -5.69
CA THR A 842 -18.89 28.93 -5.01
C THR A 842 -19.71 29.57 -3.87
N ALA A 843 -21.01 29.40 -3.90
CA ALA A 843 -21.96 29.91 -2.91
C ALA A 843 -23.24 29.03 -2.90
N PRO A 844 -24.12 29.12 -1.89
CA PRO A 844 -25.38 28.44 -1.88
C PRO A 844 -26.21 28.66 -3.15
N VAL A 845 -26.80 27.61 -3.70
CA VAL A 845 -27.48 27.60 -5.01
C VAL A 845 -28.93 27.20 -4.85
N PRO A 846 -29.90 28.00 -5.36
CA PRO A 846 -31.30 27.54 -5.46
C PRO A 846 -31.43 26.29 -6.33
N VAL A 847 -32.20 25.31 -5.84
CA VAL A 847 -32.43 24.04 -6.54
C VAL A 847 -33.91 23.93 -6.89
N PRO A 848 -34.27 23.63 -8.16
CA PRO A 848 -35.66 23.43 -8.54
C PRO A 848 -36.28 22.26 -7.77
N LYS A 849 -37.57 22.34 -7.48
CA LYS A 849 -38.31 21.26 -6.85
C LYS A 849 -38.26 20.00 -7.75
N GLY A 850 -37.98 18.85 -7.17
CA GLY A 850 -37.86 17.58 -7.90
C GLY A 850 -36.56 17.37 -8.68
N ALA A 851 -35.59 18.32 -8.57
CA ALA A 851 -34.29 18.19 -9.22
C ALA A 851 -33.45 17.05 -8.63
N THR A 852 -32.74 16.33 -9.49
CA THR A 852 -31.70 15.37 -9.06
C THR A 852 -30.35 16.06 -9.03
N VAL A 853 -29.90 16.41 -7.83
CA VAL A 853 -28.62 17.12 -7.64
C VAL A 853 -27.45 16.12 -7.57
N ARG A 854 -26.45 16.33 -8.41
CA ARG A 854 -25.18 15.59 -8.33
C ARG A 854 -24.01 16.52 -8.18
N LEU A 855 -23.00 16.10 -7.39
CA LEU A 855 -21.78 16.86 -7.17
C LEU A 855 -20.55 15.98 -7.36
N ARG A 856 -19.44 16.61 -7.70
CA ARG A 856 -18.15 15.96 -7.88
C ARG A 856 -17.01 16.93 -7.59
N THR A 857 -15.94 16.45 -6.94
CA THR A 857 -14.70 17.21 -6.72
C THR A 857 -13.77 17.02 -7.92
N PHE A 858 -13.08 18.10 -8.31
CA PHE A 858 -12.13 18.10 -9.43
C PHE A 858 -10.79 18.68 -9.01
N ASP A 859 -9.72 18.15 -9.62
CA ASP A 859 -8.39 18.73 -9.56
C ASP A 859 -8.18 19.82 -10.64
N THR A 860 -6.95 20.32 -10.71
CA THR A 860 -6.58 21.40 -11.67
C THR A 860 -6.46 20.92 -13.11
N LEU A 861 -6.34 19.62 -13.35
CA LEU A 861 -6.32 19.01 -14.69
C LEU A 861 -7.72 18.59 -15.17
N GLY A 862 -8.75 18.80 -14.35
CA GLY A 862 -10.13 18.42 -14.70
C GLY A 862 -10.44 16.94 -14.42
N ARG A 863 -9.53 16.21 -13.74
CA ARG A 863 -9.83 14.84 -13.27
C ARG A 863 -10.82 14.95 -12.12
N GLY A 864 -11.83 14.10 -12.12
CA GLY A 864 -12.89 14.15 -11.11
C GLY A 864 -12.85 12.93 -10.18
N GLY A 865 -13.10 13.17 -8.91
CA GLY A 865 -13.31 12.14 -7.89
C GLY A 865 -14.65 11.40 -8.05
N ARG A 866 -15.10 10.73 -6.99
CA ARG A 866 -16.38 10.04 -6.98
C ARG A 866 -17.54 11.04 -7.00
N THR A 867 -18.54 10.77 -7.85
CA THR A 867 -19.81 11.53 -7.89
C THR A 867 -20.68 11.17 -6.69
N VAL A 868 -21.30 12.17 -6.07
CA VAL A 868 -22.32 11.99 -5.05
C VAL A 868 -23.67 12.51 -5.54
N THR A 869 -24.76 11.85 -5.15
CA THR A 869 -26.15 12.30 -5.39
C THR A 869 -26.73 12.76 -4.07
N VAL A 870 -27.31 13.96 -4.06
CA VAL A 870 -27.95 14.54 -2.87
C VAL A 870 -29.45 14.23 -2.93
N PRO A 871 -29.99 13.57 -1.89
CA PRO A 871 -31.45 13.45 -1.80
C PRO A 871 -32.09 14.82 -1.72
N THR A 872 -33.01 15.12 -2.61
CA THR A 872 -33.90 16.28 -2.48
C THR A 872 -35.21 15.78 -1.89
N SER A 873 -35.68 16.42 -0.82
CA SER A 873 -37.03 16.11 -0.30
C SER A 873 -38.07 16.34 -1.40
N PRO A 874 -39.08 15.45 -1.53
CA PRO A 874 -40.11 15.54 -2.56
C PRO A 874 -40.93 16.83 -2.49
#